data_a99332f4ce0a2ea614aea022ef81ab9c
#
_entry.id   a99332f4ce0a2ea614aea022ef81ab9c
#
_cell.length_a   1.000
_cell.length_b   1.000
_cell.length_c   1.000
_cell.angle_alpha   90.00
_cell.angle_beta   90.00
_cell.angle_gamma   90.00
#
_symmetry.space_group_name_H-M   'P 1'
#
loop_
_entity.id
_entity.type
_entity.pdbx_description
1 polymer ?
#
loop_
_entity_poly.entity_id
_entity_poly.type
_entity_poly.pdbx_seq_one_letter_code
_entity_poly.pdbx_strand_id
1 'polypeptide(L)'
;MEELRIDDDLTKSFFVTAFQDGNIVPILGAGFTVGMPARNTNAVPSGKQLKGYMIKEIAKVQPGISEEELIGETFSSVADLFENTHKDIKEMGVSRYFDEHFMGVKIKDEPKLRFLNSIDWEYIYTLNIDNGIENSDRDRWEPLYPNKDFDERINFGGKKKLYKIHGDVGQFIKSLDYDEMILTESQYIRSLDKNKKFHDMLSSDCESKNVLYIGCSLDDEIDIKYSVLSDKNRNFCEKETYRVYVTAESLSELKKRKLEGFNISHYIQLQSVSDYALFYEFLIRCYQESLEGKASEIDSLGYQPPVMMDNDKKENLRYLADIRKDNGKLPYYYVEREVLDTLPLSTEKINVITGRRFSGKTMLAYNILNHYQNYQRYFVIGQESIDIQTIGNLMELKKALIVFDSDSIDDRSFAEIINSFNATNQNIVCVFINSYDDVFNMVSYQAGVINQPLDHILVGMMSPLDIKKVNKKLDDIGLSWFDEKDNILDNTLRIANVYKENIVSDYSISEKSELVIIIWLLVQNKMYYEEIVSLGLSRQYKKIVRKFMPFLQEEKCKRSELRKHSATKIVCNGKLGLLQILNSFVYPRENRMGNAVIKQRHQDICDSIYHIIHSFWRMDEDIVKKFTMFDTLNDVFSRKYSWESINYVASSGDNGKNVSGAAGVIQMIFSDEKIKKLKSSDPNYWLQRAKSIYITYRKKTDLEILREGVDWALKAEQDSMIKVQQGKKQYYRTVSNAIIQTAMLLGRVAKLNNYKVIEDNTRAIEYYYKGLSDSNNVVAAKSLISHSKGTEDFNTLIKHLVANWDQVPPEWRRESNYLVGIGIKDNAIYSA
;
A
#
# COMPACT_ATOMS: atom_id res chain seq x y z
N MET A 1 1.00 -30.31 -25.61
CA MET A 1 1.14 -30.56 -24.13
C MET A 1 2.28 -31.53 -23.88
N GLU A 2 3.21 -31.17 -22.98
CA GLU A 2 4.35 -32.02 -22.58
C GLU A 2 4.04 -32.82 -21.32
N GLU A 3 4.60 -34.04 -21.22
CA GLU A 3 4.42 -34.89 -20.06
C GLU A 3 5.51 -34.60 -19.01
N LEU A 4 5.11 -34.33 -17.77
CA LEU A 4 5.99 -34.26 -16.62
C LEU A 4 5.85 -35.55 -15.79
N ARG A 5 6.97 -36.16 -15.41
CA ARG A 5 6.97 -37.41 -14.65
C ARG A 5 7.49 -37.17 -13.24
N ILE A 6 6.77 -37.67 -12.23
CA ILE A 6 7.13 -37.48 -10.81
C ILE A 6 8.43 -38.22 -10.40
N ASP A 7 8.92 -39.10 -11.23
CA ASP A 7 10.19 -39.84 -11.05
C ASP A 7 11.37 -39.17 -11.78
N ASP A 8 11.15 -38.06 -12.45
CA ASP A 8 12.16 -37.31 -13.20
C ASP A 8 12.77 -36.16 -12.38
N ASP A 9 14.09 -36.06 -12.37
CA ASP A 9 14.84 -35.02 -11.66
C ASP A 9 14.54 -33.61 -12.18
N LEU A 10 14.25 -33.45 -13.50
CA LEU A 10 13.88 -32.14 -14.04
C LEU A 10 12.52 -31.69 -13.54
N THR A 11 11.56 -32.63 -13.47
CA THR A 11 10.24 -32.35 -12.87
C THR A 11 10.36 -31.98 -11.40
N LYS A 12 11.19 -32.69 -10.64
CA LYS A 12 11.50 -32.39 -9.24
C LYS A 12 12.11 -30.99 -9.10
N SER A 13 13.15 -30.69 -9.88
CA SER A 13 13.82 -29.39 -9.89
C SER A 13 12.85 -28.24 -10.22
N PHE A 14 11.95 -28.46 -11.19
CA PHE A 14 10.91 -27.49 -11.53
C PHE A 14 10.02 -27.17 -10.32
N PHE A 15 9.49 -28.20 -9.62
CA PHE A 15 8.62 -27.95 -8.47
C PHE A 15 9.38 -27.33 -7.28
N VAL A 16 10.63 -27.76 -6.99
CA VAL A 16 11.47 -27.16 -5.96
C VAL A 16 11.67 -25.69 -6.23
N THR A 17 12.05 -25.32 -7.46
CA THR A 17 12.22 -23.91 -7.88
C THR A 17 10.90 -23.14 -7.81
N ALA A 18 9.79 -23.72 -8.27
CA ALA A 18 8.47 -23.10 -8.21
C ALA A 18 8.03 -22.79 -6.75
N PHE A 19 8.36 -23.67 -5.82
CA PHE A 19 8.14 -23.43 -4.38
C PHE A 19 9.13 -22.43 -3.78
N GLN A 20 10.40 -22.44 -4.18
CA GLN A 20 11.39 -21.43 -3.75
C GLN A 20 11.00 -20.03 -4.15
N ASP A 21 10.55 -19.87 -5.39
CA ASP A 21 10.09 -18.59 -5.96
C ASP A 21 8.68 -18.19 -5.45
N GLY A 22 7.96 -19.09 -4.74
CA GLY A 22 6.55 -18.89 -4.38
C GLY A 22 5.62 -18.75 -5.59
N ASN A 23 6.02 -19.34 -6.71
CA ASN A 23 5.41 -19.13 -8.01
C ASN A 23 4.58 -20.36 -8.47
N ILE A 24 3.73 -20.87 -7.55
CA ILE A 24 2.85 -22.00 -7.84
C ILE A 24 1.53 -21.84 -7.09
N VAL A 25 0.41 -22.09 -7.76
CA VAL A 25 -0.92 -22.03 -7.19
C VAL A 25 -1.77 -23.22 -7.63
N PRO A 26 -2.46 -23.92 -6.71
CA PRO A 26 -3.34 -25.03 -7.05
C PRO A 26 -4.76 -24.53 -7.37
N ILE A 27 -5.39 -25.20 -8.36
CA ILE A 27 -6.83 -25.17 -8.62
C ILE A 27 -7.37 -26.56 -8.36
N LEU A 28 -8.21 -26.68 -7.32
CA LEU A 28 -8.78 -27.95 -6.88
C LEU A 28 -10.19 -28.10 -7.43
N GLY A 29 -10.40 -29.11 -8.24
CA GLY A 29 -11.72 -29.44 -8.78
C GLY A 29 -12.48 -30.47 -7.94
N ALA A 30 -13.71 -30.79 -8.38
CA ALA A 30 -14.62 -31.72 -7.71
C ALA A 30 -13.99 -33.08 -7.38
N GLY A 31 -13.10 -33.60 -8.23
CA GLY A 31 -12.36 -34.82 -8.00
C GLY A 31 -11.50 -34.84 -6.73
N PHE A 32 -11.19 -33.68 -6.15
CA PHE A 32 -10.41 -33.60 -4.92
C PHE A 32 -11.20 -34.10 -3.69
N THR A 33 -12.52 -33.84 -3.62
CA THR A 33 -13.37 -34.19 -2.48
C THR A 33 -14.36 -35.31 -2.78
N VAL A 34 -14.51 -35.77 -4.02
CA VAL A 34 -15.38 -36.88 -4.40
C VAL A 34 -15.16 -38.12 -3.52
N GLY A 35 -16.26 -38.71 -3.03
CA GLY A 35 -16.25 -39.88 -2.17
C GLY A 35 -15.93 -39.59 -0.70
N MET A 36 -15.56 -38.36 -0.33
CA MET A 36 -15.33 -37.98 1.07
C MET A 36 -16.64 -37.99 1.86
N PRO A 37 -16.67 -38.44 3.11
CA PRO A 37 -17.84 -38.47 3.93
C PRO A 37 -18.36 -37.04 4.20
N ALA A 38 -19.69 -36.90 4.00
CA ALA A 38 -20.43 -35.69 4.29
C ALA A 38 -21.41 -35.92 5.47
N ARG A 39 -22.46 -35.11 5.58
CA ARG A 39 -23.46 -35.30 6.65
C ARG A 39 -24.22 -36.60 6.50
N ASN A 40 -24.73 -37.16 7.60
CA ASN A 40 -25.56 -38.33 7.67
C ASN A 40 -24.97 -39.58 6.98
N THR A 41 -23.67 -39.75 7.01
CA THR A 41 -22.92 -40.84 6.34
C THR A 41 -22.95 -40.83 4.81
N ASN A 42 -23.53 -39.83 4.21
CA ASN A 42 -23.47 -39.62 2.76
C ASN A 42 -22.02 -39.25 2.32
N ALA A 43 -21.79 -39.38 1.03
CA ALA A 43 -20.49 -39.01 0.44
C ALA A 43 -20.70 -37.92 -0.62
N VAL A 44 -19.67 -37.11 -0.84
CA VAL A 44 -19.62 -36.12 -1.91
C VAL A 44 -19.77 -36.84 -3.26
N PRO A 45 -20.80 -36.54 -4.07
CA PRO A 45 -21.00 -37.19 -5.34
C PRO A 45 -20.03 -36.69 -6.40
N SER A 46 -19.73 -37.54 -7.38
CA SER A 46 -19.09 -37.09 -8.61
C SER A 46 -20.07 -36.25 -9.47
N GLY A 47 -19.53 -35.42 -10.40
CA GLY A 47 -20.37 -34.67 -11.32
C GLY A 47 -21.38 -35.55 -12.09
N LYS A 48 -20.96 -36.78 -12.43
CA LYS A 48 -21.84 -37.76 -13.07
C LYS A 48 -23.00 -38.23 -12.15
N GLN A 49 -22.71 -38.43 -10.87
CA GLN A 49 -23.74 -38.82 -9.88
C GLN A 49 -24.68 -37.66 -9.58
N LEU A 50 -24.17 -36.42 -9.47
CA LEU A 50 -24.97 -35.21 -9.31
C LEU A 50 -25.87 -34.98 -10.51
N LYS A 51 -25.36 -35.13 -11.75
CA LYS A 51 -26.16 -35.08 -12.97
C LYS A 51 -27.27 -36.13 -12.95
N GLY A 52 -26.97 -37.38 -12.56
CA GLY A 52 -27.93 -38.43 -12.41
C GLY A 52 -29.04 -38.16 -11.39
N TYR A 53 -28.69 -37.47 -10.28
CA TYR A 53 -29.70 -36.99 -9.33
C TYR A 53 -30.61 -35.94 -9.98
N MET A 54 -30.04 -34.94 -10.65
CA MET A 54 -30.81 -33.87 -11.30
C MET A 54 -31.76 -34.41 -12.35
N ILE A 55 -31.32 -35.36 -13.17
CA ILE A 55 -32.16 -36.03 -14.19
C ILE A 55 -33.35 -36.67 -13.54
N LYS A 56 -33.17 -37.45 -12.46
CA LYS A 56 -34.27 -38.12 -11.75
C LYS A 56 -35.28 -37.14 -11.15
N GLU A 57 -34.77 -36.04 -10.62
CA GLU A 57 -35.65 -35.02 -10.04
C GLU A 57 -36.46 -34.28 -11.13
N ILE A 58 -35.83 -33.94 -12.27
CA ILE A 58 -36.51 -33.36 -13.43
C ILE A 58 -37.65 -34.29 -13.92
N ALA A 59 -37.34 -35.59 -14.14
CA ALA A 59 -38.32 -36.57 -14.65
C ALA A 59 -39.49 -36.75 -13.70
N LYS A 60 -39.32 -36.60 -12.39
CA LYS A 60 -40.44 -36.63 -11.42
C LYS A 60 -41.41 -35.47 -11.59
N VAL A 61 -40.95 -34.30 -11.94
CA VAL A 61 -41.75 -33.07 -12.00
C VAL A 61 -42.25 -32.81 -13.43
N GLN A 62 -41.49 -33.25 -14.43
CA GLN A 62 -41.80 -33.07 -15.85
C GLN A 62 -41.95 -34.44 -16.58
N PRO A 63 -43.06 -35.13 -16.46
CA PRO A 63 -43.25 -36.46 -17.06
C PRO A 63 -43.15 -36.51 -18.58
N GLY A 64 -43.16 -35.40 -19.26
CA GLY A 64 -42.99 -35.29 -20.71
C GLY A 64 -41.53 -35.35 -21.19
N ILE A 65 -40.55 -35.37 -20.26
CA ILE A 65 -39.13 -35.45 -20.56
C ILE A 65 -38.61 -36.80 -20.04
N SER A 66 -38.05 -37.63 -20.91
CA SER A 66 -37.51 -38.92 -20.49
C SER A 66 -36.10 -38.80 -19.92
N GLU A 67 -35.76 -39.74 -19.01
CA GLU A 67 -34.38 -39.79 -18.46
C GLU A 67 -33.37 -40.06 -19.59
N GLU A 68 -33.73 -40.87 -20.58
CA GLU A 68 -32.90 -41.22 -21.73
C GLU A 68 -32.51 -39.99 -22.57
N GLU A 69 -33.43 -39.05 -22.79
CA GLU A 69 -33.14 -37.79 -23.50
C GLU A 69 -32.14 -36.95 -22.74
N LEU A 70 -32.22 -36.87 -21.42
CA LEU A 70 -31.36 -36.07 -20.57
C LEU A 70 -29.95 -36.66 -20.33
N ILE A 71 -29.82 -38.00 -20.46
CA ILE A 71 -28.51 -38.65 -20.29
C ILE A 71 -27.48 -38.15 -21.32
N GLY A 72 -27.96 -37.91 -22.55
CA GLY A 72 -27.14 -37.42 -23.66
C GLY A 72 -26.70 -35.96 -23.58
N GLU A 73 -27.38 -35.16 -22.77
CA GLU A 73 -27.10 -33.71 -22.59
C GLU A 73 -25.81 -33.44 -21.83
N THR A 74 -25.34 -32.20 -21.85
CA THR A 74 -24.17 -31.75 -21.03
C THR A 74 -24.59 -31.63 -19.54
N PHE A 75 -23.62 -31.57 -18.64
CA PHE A 75 -23.91 -31.33 -17.22
C PHE A 75 -24.60 -29.97 -17.02
N SER A 76 -24.06 -28.92 -17.67
CA SER A 76 -24.59 -27.57 -17.56
C SER A 76 -26.01 -27.42 -18.12
N SER A 77 -26.32 -28.08 -19.25
CA SER A 77 -27.69 -28.10 -19.82
C SER A 77 -28.69 -28.76 -18.87
N VAL A 78 -28.33 -29.89 -18.25
CA VAL A 78 -29.19 -30.57 -17.25
C VAL A 78 -29.36 -29.71 -16.01
N ALA A 79 -28.32 -29.02 -15.56
CA ALA A 79 -28.38 -28.13 -14.42
C ALA A 79 -29.29 -26.91 -14.70
N ASP A 80 -29.23 -26.31 -15.89
CA ASP A 80 -30.12 -25.20 -16.31
C ASP A 80 -31.60 -25.67 -16.27
N LEU A 81 -31.90 -26.86 -16.80
CA LEU A 81 -33.25 -27.40 -16.78
C LEU A 81 -33.70 -27.74 -15.35
N PHE A 82 -32.80 -28.26 -14.53
CA PHE A 82 -33.04 -28.53 -13.11
C PHE A 82 -33.39 -27.28 -12.33
N GLU A 83 -32.60 -26.19 -12.47
CA GLU A 83 -32.90 -24.90 -11.86
C GLU A 83 -34.26 -24.36 -12.29
N ASN A 84 -34.55 -24.38 -13.58
CA ASN A 84 -35.83 -23.91 -14.12
C ASN A 84 -37.03 -24.75 -13.64
N THR A 85 -36.84 -26.06 -13.45
CA THR A 85 -37.89 -26.99 -13.00
C THR A 85 -38.15 -26.86 -11.50
N HIS A 86 -37.13 -26.58 -10.69
CA HIS A 86 -37.20 -26.58 -9.22
C HIS A 86 -37.05 -25.16 -8.65
N LYS A 87 -37.94 -24.25 -9.07
CA LYS A 87 -37.93 -22.85 -8.59
C LYS A 87 -38.22 -22.73 -7.09
N ASP A 88 -39.04 -23.57 -6.53
CA ASP A 88 -39.29 -23.67 -5.09
C ASP A 88 -38.46 -24.81 -4.47
N ILE A 89 -37.25 -24.43 -4.04
CA ILE A 89 -36.27 -25.35 -3.49
C ILE A 89 -36.75 -26.03 -2.20
N LYS A 90 -37.54 -25.33 -1.40
CA LYS A 90 -38.06 -25.87 -0.10
C LYS A 90 -39.04 -27.00 -0.31
N GLU A 91 -39.97 -26.82 -1.23
CA GLU A 91 -41.00 -27.81 -1.52
C GLU A 91 -40.41 -29.07 -2.17
N MET A 92 -39.39 -28.93 -2.98
CA MET A 92 -38.75 -30.02 -3.71
C MET A 92 -37.72 -30.82 -2.91
N GLY A 93 -37.36 -30.38 -1.71
CA GLY A 93 -36.35 -31.05 -0.88
C GLY A 93 -34.91 -30.94 -1.40
N VAL A 94 -34.70 -30.13 -2.41
CA VAL A 94 -33.38 -29.96 -3.08
C VAL A 94 -32.34 -29.47 -2.09
N SER A 95 -32.65 -28.49 -1.26
CA SER A 95 -31.76 -27.97 -0.26
C SER A 95 -31.26 -29.02 0.73
N ARG A 96 -32.11 -30.00 1.06
CA ARG A 96 -31.77 -31.14 1.91
C ARG A 96 -30.74 -32.04 1.25
N TYR A 97 -30.93 -32.38 -0.04
CA TYR A 97 -29.95 -33.18 -0.77
C TYR A 97 -28.54 -32.51 -0.78
N PHE A 98 -28.51 -31.23 -1.09
CA PHE A 98 -27.24 -30.47 -1.08
C PHE A 98 -26.62 -30.38 0.32
N ASP A 99 -27.42 -30.19 1.37
CA ASP A 99 -26.92 -30.21 2.75
C ASP A 99 -26.34 -31.56 3.13
N GLU A 100 -27.03 -32.66 2.81
CA GLU A 100 -26.60 -34.01 3.17
C GLU A 100 -25.32 -34.47 2.43
N HIS A 101 -25.11 -34.02 1.19
CA HIS A 101 -24.02 -34.51 0.33
C HIS A 101 -22.83 -33.57 0.21
N PHE A 102 -22.96 -32.26 0.49
CA PHE A 102 -21.90 -31.28 0.29
C PHE A 102 -21.54 -30.51 1.55
N MET A 103 -22.28 -30.68 2.66
CA MET A 103 -21.97 -30.01 3.92
C MET A 103 -21.40 -30.97 4.95
N GLY A 104 -20.55 -30.41 5.84
CA GLY A 104 -19.88 -31.21 6.87
C GLY A 104 -18.90 -32.22 6.31
N VAL A 105 -18.40 -31.97 5.12
CA VAL A 105 -17.43 -32.83 4.44
C VAL A 105 -16.14 -32.92 5.24
N LYS A 106 -15.65 -34.15 5.43
CA LYS A 106 -14.43 -34.44 6.17
C LYS A 106 -13.44 -35.15 5.26
N ILE A 107 -12.36 -34.48 4.94
CA ILE A 107 -11.23 -35.12 4.24
C ILE A 107 -10.56 -36.04 5.25
N LYS A 108 -10.65 -37.37 5.01
CA LYS A 108 -10.02 -38.42 5.83
C LYS A 108 -8.73 -38.95 5.21
N ASP A 109 -8.46 -38.57 3.98
CA ASP A 109 -7.29 -38.97 3.22
C ASP A 109 -6.08 -38.20 3.76
N GLU A 110 -5.19 -38.89 4.45
CA GLU A 110 -4.01 -38.33 5.10
C GLU A 110 -3.08 -37.60 4.11
N PRO A 111 -2.75 -38.15 2.92
CA PRO A 111 -1.97 -37.43 1.92
C PRO A 111 -2.61 -36.11 1.45
N LYS A 112 -3.94 -36.07 1.29
CA LYS A 112 -4.64 -34.81 0.93
C LYS A 112 -4.59 -33.79 2.06
N LEU A 113 -4.78 -34.21 3.32
CA LEU A 113 -4.66 -33.34 4.48
C LEU A 113 -3.25 -32.76 4.59
N ARG A 114 -2.23 -33.58 4.40
CA ARG A 114 -0.84 -33.13 4.42
C ARG A 114 -0.54 -32.16 3.26
N PHE A 115 -1.05 -32.44 2.06
CA PHE A 115 -0.94 -31.52 0.91
C PHE A 115 -1.56 -30.16 1.22
N LEU A 116 -2.74 -30.11 1.84
CA LEU A 116 -3.39 -28.85 2.21
C LEU A 116 -2.67 -28.11 3.33
N ASN A 117 -2.15 -28.84 4.35
CA ASN A 117 -1.75 -28.25 5.61
C ASN A 117 -0.23 -28.18 5.83
N SER A 118 0.58 -29.05 5.17
CA SER A 118 2.04 -29.03 5.31
C SER A 118 2.74 -28.12 4.30
N ILE A 119 2.12 -27.85 3.14
CA ILE A 119 2.63 -26.86 2.18
C ILE A 119 2.06 -25.50 2.56
N ASP A 120 2.94 -24.50 2.67
CA ASP A 120 2.51 -23.13 2.98
C ASP A 120 1.95 -22.42 1.74
N TRP A 121 0.80 -22.88 1.25
CA TRP A 121 0.09 -22.25 0.14
C TRP A 121 -0.24 -20.81 0.48
N GLU A 122 0.00 -19.89 -0.45
CA GLU A 122 -0.41 -18.50 -0.31
C GLU A 122 -1.94 -18.40 -0.31
N TYR A 123 -2.57 -19.05 -1.25
CA TYR A 123 -4.01 -19.28 -1.39
C TYR A 123 -4.26 -20.47 -2.30
N ILE A 124 -5.50 -20.89 -2.35
CA ILE A 124 -5.98 -21.99 -3.22
C ILE A 124 -7.21 -21.50 -3.95
N TYR A 125 -7.31 -21.82 -5.24
CA TYR A 125 -8.57 -21.76 -5.98
C TYR A 125 -9.28 -23.10 -5.91
N THR A 126 -10.61 -23.07 -5.77
CA THR A 126 -11.39 -24.31 -5.86
C THR A 126 -12.65 -24.13 -6.68
N LEU A 127 -12.95 -25.14 -7.49
CA LEU A 127 -14.21 -25.30 -8.21
C LEU A 127 -15.24 -26.08 -7.39
N ASN A 128 -14.86 -26.51 -6.17
CA ASN A 128 -15.72 -27.30 -5.30
C ASN A 128 -16.74 -26.43 -4.61
N ILE A 129 -18.01 -26.85 -4.70
CA ILE A 129 -19.11 -26.21 -3.99
C ILE A 129 -19.28 -26.70 -2.55
N ASP A 130 -18.64 -27.83 -2.19
CA ASP A 130 -18.64 -28.40 -0.84
C ASP A 130 -17.70 -27.66 0.12
N ASN A 131 -17.79 -27.96 1.42
CA ASN A 131 -16.98 -27.33 2.45
C ASN A 131 -15.85 -28.23 2.99
N GLY A 132 -15.32 -29.12 2.19
CA GLY A 132 -14.30 -30.09 2.62
C GLY A 132 -12.94 -29.46 2.92
N ILE A 133 -12.51 -28.51 2.09
CA ILE A 133 -11.20 -27.86 2.21
C ILE A 133 -11.17 -26.97 3.45
N GLU A 134 -12.14 -26.10 3.63
CA GLU A 134 -12.21 -25.21 4.80
C GLU A 134 -12.41 -25.99 6.12
N ASN A 135 -13.10 -27.14 6.07
CA ASN A 135 -13.25 -28.00 7.24
C ASN A 135 -11.98 -28.84 7.57
N SER A 136 -11.01 -28.91 6.66
CA SER A 136 -9.75 -29.60 6.93
C SER A 136 -8.94 -28.90 8.04
N ASP A 137 -8.99 -27.58 8.06
CA ASP A 137 -8.42 -26.72 9.11
C ASP A 137 -9.12 -25.34 9.07
N ARG A 138 -10.05 -25.10 10.00
CA ARG A 138 -10.86 -23.86 10.08
C ARG A 138 -10.05 -22.65 10.54
N ASP A 139 -8.96 -22.89 11.24
CA ASP A 139 -8.07 -21.81 11.70
C ASP A 139 -7.10 -21.36 10.60
N ARG A 140 -6.89 -22.23 9.60
CA ARG A 140 -6.02 -21.97 8.46
C ARG A 140 -6.72 -21.36 7.27
N TRP A 141 -7.94 -21.82 6.92
CA TRP A 141 -8.61 -21.44 5.67
C TRP A 141 -9.75 -20.45 5.87
N GLU A 142 -9.75 -19.37 5.11
CA GLU A 142 -10.86 -18.43 5.01
C GLU A 142 -11.48 -18.51 3.62
N PRO A 143 -12.71 -19.05 3.50
CA PRO A 143 -13.39 -19.15 2.22
C PRO A 143 -13.89 -17.80 1.74
N LEU A 144 -13.58 -17.46 0.49
CA LEU A 144 -14.06 -16.29 -0.21
C LEU A 144 -15.03 -16.72 -1.31
N TYR A 145 -16.20 -16.09 -1.33
CA TYR A 145 -17.31 -16.50 -2.18
C TYR A 145 -17.52 -15.51 -3.33
N PRO A 146 -17.97 -15.99 -4.52
CA PRO A 146 -18.45 -15.11 -5.59
C PRO A 146 -19.64 -14.28 -5.09
N ASN A 147 -19.98 -13.22 -5.82
CA ASN A 147 -21.11 -12.33 -5.52
C ASN A 147 -21.08 -11.62 -4.16
N LYS A 148 -20.00 -11.74 -3.40
CA LYS A 148 -19.82 -11.02 -2.14
C LYS A 148 -18.64 -10.08 -2.24
N ASP A 149 -18.85 -8.85 -1.78
CA ASP A 149 -17.76 -7.91 -1.64
C ASP A 149 -16.75 -8.46 -0.62
N PHE A 150 -15.57 -8.78 -1.09
CA PHE A 150 -14.45 -9.06 -0.22
C PHE A 150 -13.31 -8.09 -0.55
N ASP A 151 -12.62 -7.70 0.48
CA ASP A 151 -11.40 -6.92 0.34
C ASP A 151 -10.20 -7.89 0.34
N GLU A 152 -9.53 -8.00 -0.79
CA GLU A 152 -8.34 -8.84 -0.95
C GLU A 152 -7.23 -8.50 0.03
N ARG A 153 -7.24 -7.27 0.56
CA ARG A 153 -6.26 -6.73 1.49
C ARG A 153 -6.54 -7.08 2.95
N ILE A 154 -7.74 -7.54 3.26
CA ILE A 154 -8.06 -7.95 4.63
C ILE A 154 -7.18 -9.15 4.98
N ASN A 155 -6.36 -8.97 6.00
CA ASN A 155 -5.68 -10.07 6.66
C ASN A 155 -6.66 -10.71 7.65
N PHE A 156 -7.19 -11.86 7.27
CA PHE A 156 -8.15 -12.62 8.07
C PHE A 156 -7.49 -13.28 9.32
N GLY A 157 -6.70 -12.53 10.06
CA GLY A 157 -6.03 -13.03 11.26
C GLY A 157 -4.92 -14.06 10.97
N GLY A 158 -4.29 -13.97 9.80
CA GLY A 158 -3.25 -14.90 9.35
C GLY A 158 -3.78 -16.12 8.61
N LYS A 159 -5.09 -16.24 8.42
CA LYS A 159 -5.66 -17.33 7.62
C LYS A 159 -5.33 -17.19 6.13
N LYS A 160 -5.24 -18.35 5.46
CA LYS A 160 -5.03 -18.45 4.01
C LYS A 160 -6.33 -18.34 3.27
N LYS A 161 -6.32 -17.65 2.14
CA LYS A 161 -7.51 -17.44 1.32
C LYS A 161 -7.85 -18.70 0.52
N LEU A 162 -9.12 -19.09 0.54
CA LEU A 162 -9.67 -20.15 -0.30
C LEU A 162 -10.71 -19.53 -1.25
N TYR A 163 -10.33 -19.34 -2.51
CA TYR A 163 -11.21 -18.75 -3.52
C TYR A 163 -12.15 -19.80 -4.10
N LYS A 164 -13.44 -19.75 -3.74
CA LYS A 164 -14.47 -20.68 -4.21
C LYS A 164 -15.10 -20.15 -5.50
N ILE A 165 -14.49 -20.44 -6.66
CA ILE A 165 -14.86 -19.84 -7.95
C ILE A 165 -16.31 -20.19 -8.33
N HIS A 166 -16.74 -21.42 -8.10
CA HIS A 166 -18.08 -21.89 -8.42
C HIS A 166 -19.07 -21.77 -7.25
N GLY A 167 -18.76 -20.95 -6.24
CA GLY A 167 -19.66 -20.71 -5.12
C GLY A 167 -19.65 -21.79 -4.04
N ASP A 168 -20.71 -21.84 -3.25
CA ASP A 168 -20.74 -22.64 -2.03
C ASP A 168 -22.15 -23.11 -1.66
N VAL A 169 -22.31 -24.40 -1.39
CA VAL A 169 -23.60 -24.99 -0.97
C VAL A 169 -24.07 -24.40 0.36
N GLY A 170 -23.16 -24.05 1.29
CA GLY A 170 -23.57 -23.45 2.55
C GLY A 170 -24.17 -22.05 2.38
N GLN A 171 -23.74 -21.29 1.37
CA GLN A 171 -24.37 -20.01 1.02
C GLN A 171 -25.71 -20.24 0.34
N PHE A 172 -25.79 -21.18 -0.60
CA PHE A 172 -27.02 -21.60 -1.24
C PHE A 172 -28.11 -22.04 -0.22
N ILE A 173 -27.76 -22.86 0.75
CA ILE A 173 -28.71 -23.33 1.79
C ILE A 173 -29.22 -22.16 2.65
N LYS A 174 -28.38 -21.16 2.91
CA LYS A 174 -28.76 -19.98 3.70
C LYS A 174 -29.70 -19.04 2.96
N SER A 175 -29.39 -18.77 1.69
CA SER A 175 -30.13 -17.81 0.86
C SER A 175 -31.30 -18.44 0.11
N LEU A 176 -31.17 -19.72 -0.21
CA LEU A 176 -32.01 -20.45 -1.16
C LEU A 176 -32.01 -19.83 -2.57
N ASP A 177 -30.88 -19.25 -2.94
CA ASP A 177 -30.62 -18.65 -4.23
C ASP A 177 -29.60 -19.49 -5.01
N TYR A 178 -29.99 -19.94 -6.21
CA TYR A 178 -29.16 -20.74 -7.08
C TYR A 178 -27.90 -19.98 -7.57
N ASP A 179 -27.93 -18.66 -7.60
CA ASP A 179 -26.81 -17.84 -7.98
C ASP A 179 -25.62 -17.92 -6.97
N GLU A 180 -25.81 -18.55 -5.80
CA GLU A 180 -24.72 -18.87 -4.86
C GLU A 180 -23.91 -20.12 -5.25
N MET A 181 -24.37 -20.86 -6.26
CA MET A 181 -23.67 -21.99 -6.87
C MET A 181 -23.60 -21.78 -8.39
N ILE A 182 -22.47 -22.00 -9.00
CA ILE A 182 -22.28 -21.84 -10.45
C ILE A 182 -22.18 -23.25 -11.07
N LEU A 183 -23.28 -23.72 -11.62
CA LEU A 183 -23.43 -25.07 -12.20
C LEU A 183 -23.98 -25.02 -13.64
N THR A 184 -24.67 -23.95 -14.00
CA THR A 184 -25.39 -23.84 -15.27
C THR A 184 -24.59 -22.96 -16.25
N GLU A 185 -24.85 -23.13 -17.57
CA GLU A 185 -24.22 -22.27 -18.59
C GLU A 185 -24.61 -20.80 -18.40
N SER A 186 -25.89 -20.55 -18.07
CA SER A 186 -26.38 -19.20 -17.78
C SER A 186 -25.67 -18.56 -16.57
N GLN A 187 -25.37 -19.34 -15.51
CA GLN A 187 -24.64 -18.88 -14.34
C GLN A 187 -23.16 -18.63 -14.68
N TYR A 188 -22.50 -19.47 -15.46
CA TYR A 188 -21.15 -19.25 -15.95
C TYR A 188 -21.04 -17.91 -16.68
N ILE A 189 -21.97 -17.62 -17.61
CA ILE A 189 -21.96 -16.37 -18.38
C ILE A 189 -22.18 -15.16 -17.42
N ARG A 190 -23.16 -15.24 -16.51
CA ARG A 190 -23.42 -14.17 -15.53
C ARG A 190 -22.25 -13.95 -14.56
N SER A 191 -21.51 -15.02 -14.22
CA SER A 191 -20.36 -14.95 -13.32
C SER A 191 -19.22 -14.10 -13.89
N LEU A 192 -19.06 -14.05 -15.20
CA LEU A 192 -18.00 -13.24 -15.84
C LEU A 192 -18.11 -11.75 -15.51
N ASP A 193 -19.33 -11.24 -15.32
CA ASP A 193 -19.54 -9.86 -14.91
C ASP A 193 -19.63 -9.70 -13.39
N LYS A 194 -20.40 -10.56 -12.71
CA LYS A 194 -20.62 -10.48 -11.26
C LYS A 194 -19.35 -10.81 -10.46
N ASN A 195 -18.55 -11.79 -10.93
CA ASN A 195 -17.35 -12.30 -10.26
C ASN A 195 -16.07 -11.83 -10.96
N LYS A 196 -16.14 -10.72 -11.67
CA LYS A 196 -15.02 -10.19 -12.46
C LYS A 196 -13.71 -10.15 -11.68
N LYS A 197 -13.76 -9.84 -10.39
CA LYS A 197 -12.61 -9.76 -9.51
C LYS A 197 -11.88 -11.12 -9.39
N PHE A 198 -12.64 -12.21 -9.20
CA PHE A 198 -12.09 -13.58 -9.18
C PHE A 198 -11.47 -13.95 -10.52
N HIS A 199 -12.14 -13.61 -11.61
CA HIS A 199 -11.67 -13.93 -12.96
C HIS A 199 -10.44 -13.11 -13.36
N ASP A 200 -10.39 -11.83 -13.01
CA ASP A 200 -9.23 -10.97 -13.24
C ASP A 200 -8.00 -11.48 -12.45
N MET A 201 -8.19 -11.93 -11.21
CA MET A 201 -7.14 -12.52 -10.39
C MET A 201 -6.64 -13.84 -10.98
N LEU A 202 -7.56 -14.76 -11.29
CA LEU A 202 -7.21 -16.03 -11.88
C LEU A 202 -6.50 -15.87 -13.23
N SER A 203 -6.95 -14.91 -14.05
CA SER A 203 -6.29 -14.56 -15.31
C SER A 203 -4.87 -14.09 -15.07
N SER A 204 -4.65 -13.19 -14.12
CA SER A 204 -3.31 -12.70 -13.75
C SER A 204 -2.40 -13.81 -13.25
N ASP A 205 -2.93 -14.72 -12.44
CA ASP A 205 -2.16 -15.85 -11.93
C ASP A 205 -1.81 -16.86 -13.04
N CYS A 206 -2.72 -17.11 -13.94
CA CYS A 206 -2.45 -17.96 -15.11
C CYS A 206 -1.35 -17.39 -16.04
N GLU A 207 -1.14 -16.07 -16.01
CA GLU A 207 -0.05 -15.42 -16.76
C GLU A 207 1.29 -15.46 -16.01
N SER A 208 1.26 -15.30 -14.68
CA SER A 208 2.44 -14.99 -13.89
C SER A 208 2.92 -16.14 -13.00
N LYS A 209 2.06 -17.14 -12.70
CA LYS A 209 2.35 -18.28 -11.85
C LYS A 209 2.25 -19.62 -12.59
N ASN A 210 2.92 -20.61 -12.04
CA ASN A 210 2.66 -22.01 -12.41
C ASN A 210 1.33 -22.44 -11.79
N VAL A 211 0.40 -22.90 -12.62
CA VAL A 211 -0.93 -23.29 -12.16
C VAL A 211 -1.06 -24.81 -12.20
N LEU A 212 -1.49 -25.39 -11.07
CA LEU A 212 -1.60 -26.84 -10.90
C LEU A 212 -3.08 -27.24 -10.80
N TYR A 213 -3.63 -27.85 -11.83
CA TYR A 213 -4.99 -28.34 -11.88
C TYR A 213 -5.08 -29.78 -11.34
N ILE A 214 -5.79 -29.96 -10.22
CA ILE A 214 -5.93 -31.26 -9.53
C ILE A 214 -7.42 -31.58 -9.36
N GLY A 215 -7.85 -32.73 -9.87
CA GLY A 215 -9.26 -33.17 -9.76
C GLY A 215 -10.25 -32.34 -10.56
N CYS A 216 -9.78 -31.58 -11.54
CA CYS A 216 -10.59 -30.80 -12.47
C CYS A 216 -10.92 -31.61 -13.71
N SER A 217 -12.14 -31.54 -14.24
CA SER A 217 -12.49 -32.14 -15.52
C SER A 217 -12.08 -31.27 -16.71
N LEU A 218 -12.27 -29.99 -16.60
CA LEU A 218 -12.07 -28.98 -17.65
C LEU A 218 -12.81 -29.32 -18.94
N ASP A 219 -14.06 -29.74 -18.81
CA ASP A 219 -14.91 -30.08 -19.96
C ASP A 219 -15.86 -28.94 -20.36
N ASP A 220 -16.56 -28.35 -19.37
CA ASP A 220 -17.62 -27.39 -19.58
C ASP A 220 -17.42 -26.07 -18.83
N GLU A 221 -16.29 -25.85 -18.12
CA GLU A 221 -15.99 -24.67 -17.32
C GLU A 221 -15.65 -23.46 -18.21
N ILE A 222 -16.69 -22.80 -18.74
CA ILE A 222 -16.59 -21.67 -19.68
C ILE A 222 -15.91 -20.47 -19.02
N ASP A 223 -16.19 -20.20 -17.75
CA ASP A 223 -15.63 -19.12 -16.96
C ASP A 223 -14.12 -19.27 -16.74
N ILE A 224 -13.65 -20.47 -16.44
CA ILE A 224 -12.22 -20.80 -16.37
C ILE A 224 -11.57 -20.61 -17.72
N LYS A 225 -12.19 -21.12 -18.78
CA LYS A 225 -11.71 -20.96 -20.16
C LYS A 225 -11.61 -19.49 -20.56
N TYR A 226 -12.61 -18.68 -20.18
CA TYR A 226 -12.60 -17.23 -20.43
C TYR A 226 -11.46 -16.55 -19.68
N SER A 227 -11.29 -16.85 -18.39
CA SER A 227 -10.23 -16.28 -17.55
C SER A 227 -8.84 -16.58 -18.12
N VAL A 228 -8.63 -17.81 -18.61
CA VAL A 228 -7.34 -18.23 -19.18
C VAL A 228 -7.10 -17.68 -20.59
N LEU A 229 -8.14 -17.44 -21.38
CA LEU A 229 -8.04 -16.99 -22.78
C LEU A 229 -8.23 -15.48 -22.96
N SER A 230 -8.69 -14.74 -21.94
CA SER A 230 -8.96 -13.30 -22.04
C SER A 230 -7.72 -12.45 -22.24
N ASP A 231 -6.54 -13.04 -22.12
CA ASP A 231 -5.27 -12.34 -22.35
C ASP A 231 -4.90 -12.29 -23.84
N LYS A 232 -5.06 -11.10 -24.42
CA LYS A 232 -4.63 -10.80 -25.80
C LYS A 232 -3.13 -10.48 -25.92
N ASN A 233 -2.39 -10.41 -24.80
CA ASN A 233 -0.98 -9.97 -24.75
C ASN A 233 0.01 -11.12 -24.49
N ARG A 234 -0.16 -12.27 -25.13
CA ARG A 234 0.66 -13.49 -24.96
C ARG A 234 2.17 -13.33 -25.20
N ASN A 235 2.67 -12.18 -25.63
CA ASN A 235 4.03 -12.04 -26.14
C ASN A 235 5.06 -11.45 -25.17
N PHE A 236 4.79 -11.32 -23.84
CA PHE A 236 5.66 -10.54 -22.97
C PHE A 236 6.06 -11.17 -21.63
N CYS A 237 5.78 -12.46 -21.38
CA CYS A 237 6.39 -13.15 -20.24
C CYS A 237 7.77 -13.67 -20.62
N GLU A 238 8.82 -13.07 -20.05
CA GLU A 238 10.21 -13.53 -20.20
C GLU A 238 10.48 -14.89 -19.55
N LYS A 239 9.61 -15.39 -18.69
CA LYS A 239 9.65 -16.73 -18.08
C LYS A 239 8.41 -17.52 -18.51
N GLU A 240 8.63 -18.68 -19.08
CA GLU A 240 7.57 -19.66 -19.33
C GLU A 240 6.98 -20.11 -17.99
N THR A 241 5.67 -19.89 -17.82
CA THR A 241 4.91 -20.44 -16.70
C THR A 241 4.20 -21.70 -17.15
N TYR A 242 4.22 -22.75 -16.32
CA TYR A 242 3.60 -24.03 -16.64
C TYR A 242 2.17 -24.09 -16.09
N ARG A 243 1.26 -24.55 -16.93
CA ARG A 243 -0.09 -24.94 -16.54
C ARG A 243 -0.14 -26.46 -16.60
N VAL A 244 -0.12 -27.06 -15.42
CA VAL A 244 0.07 -28.50 -15.25
C VAL A 244 -1.24 -29.16 -14.88
N TYR A 245 -1.72 -30.09 -15.69
CA TYR A 245 -2.91 -30.88 -15.47
C TYR A 245 -2.56 -32.26 -14.91
N VAL A 246 -3.12 -32.59 -13.74
CA VAL A 246 -2.84 -33.87 -13.06
C VAL A 246 -4.03 -34.80 -13.19
N THR A 247 -3.82 -35.99 -13.74
CA THR A 247 -4.89 -36.96 -13.97
C THR A 247 -4.43 -38.39 -13.83
N ALA A 248 -5.32 -39.26 -13.33
CA ALA A 248 -5.19 -40.70 -13.38
C ALA A 248 -5.91 -41.34 -14.57
N GLU A 249 -6.68 -40.53 -15.32
CA GLU A 249 -7.38 -41.00 -16.54
C GLU A 249 -6.45 -40.91 -17.74
N SER A 250 -6.50 -41.93 -18.62
CA SER A 250 -5.77 -41.94 -19.86
C SER A 250 -6.22 -40.81 -20.78
N LEU A 251 -5.32 -39.91 -21.15
CA LEU A 251 -5.59 -38.77 -22.01
C LEU A 251 -5.63 -39.17 -23.50
N SER A 252 -6.83 -39.19 -24.08
CA SER A 252 -6.98 -39.30 -25.54
C SER A 252 -6.46 -38.04 -26.25
N GLU A 253 -6.07 -38.14 -27.52
CA GLU A 253 -5.65 -36.98 -28.31
C GLU A 253 -6.71 -35.87 -28.38
N LEU A 254 -8.01 -36.26 -28.41
CA LEU A 254 -9.12 -35.32 -28.36
C LEU A 254 -9.15 -34.56 -27.01
N LYS A 255 -8.94 -35.27 -25.88
CA LYS A 255 -8.89 -34.66 -24.55
C LYS A 255 -7.68 -33.71 -24.41
N LYS A 256 -6.52 -34.12 -24.92
CA LYS A 256 -5.32 -33.24 -24.94
C LYS A 256 -5.59 -31.95 -25.69
N ARG A 257 -6.21 -32.01 -26.89
CA ARG A 257 -6.58 -30.81 -27.67
C ARG A 257 -7.60 -29.93 -26.95
N LYS A 258 -8.57 -30.53 -26.25
CA LYS A 258 -9.49 -29.75 -25.39
C LYS A 258 -8.76 -29.04 -24.28
N LEU A 259 -7.83 -29.68 -23.58
CA LEU A 259 -7.00 -29.09 -22.53
C LEU A 259 -6.08 -27.98 -23.05
N GLU A 260 -5.52 -28.14 -24.23
CA GLU A 260 -4.80 -27.05 -24.93
C GLU A 260 -5.69 -25.83 -25.16
N GLY A 261 -7.00 -26.04 -25.37
CA GLY A 261 -8.00 -24.98 -25.42
C GLY A 261 -8.19 -24.23 -24.08
N PHE A 262 -7.82 -24.81 -22.95
CA PHE A 262 -7.68 -24.16 -21.62
C PHE A 262 -6.25 -23.66 -21.38
N ASN A 263 -5.43 -23.56 -22.39
CA ASN A 263 -4.03 -23.14 -22.32
C ASN A 263 -3.16 -24.02 -21.39
N ILE A 264 -3.52 -25.29 -21.20
CA ILE A 264 -2.70 -26.25 -20.45
C ILE A 264 -1.46 -26.56 -21.28
N SER A 265 -0.27 -26.38 -20.70
CA SER A 265 1.01 -26.60 -21.35
C SER A 265 1.60 -27.97 -21.05
N HIS A 266 1.38 -28.49 -19.82
CA HIS A 266 1.98 -29.73 -19.34
C HIS A 266 0.93 -30.61 -18.66
N TYR A 267 1.23 -31.90 -18.53
CA TYR A 267 0.38 -32.80 -17.76
C TYR A 267 1.24 -33.83 -16.98
N ILE A 268 0.66 -34.33 -15.88
CA ILE A 268 1.20 -35.44 -15.11
C ILE A 268 0.19 -36.60 -15.22
N GLN A 269 0.63 -37.68 -15.85
CA GLN A 269 -0.15 -38.89 -15.98
C GLN A 269 0.15 -39.83 -14.82
N LEU A 270 -0.85 -40.05 -13.95
CA LEU A 270 -0.81 -41.04 -12.89
C LEU A 270 -1.32 -42.39 -13.43
N GLN A 271 -0.80 -43.52 -12.90
CA GLN A 271 -1.21 -44.85 -13.36
C GLN A 271 -2.60 -45.24 -12.83
N SER A 272 -2.95 -44.73 -11.63
CA SER A 272 -4.21 -45.02 -10.97
C SER A 272 -4.63 -43.91 -10.04
N VAL A 273 -5.89 -43.93 -9.58
CA VAL A 273 -6.42 -42.94 -8.60
C VAL A 273 -5.67 -43.01 -7.26
N SER A 274 -5.15 -44.19 -6.87
CA SER A 274 -4.33 -44.31 -5.63
C SER A 274 -3.01 -43.56 -5.75
N ASP A 275 -2.50 -43.30 -6.94
CA ASP A 275 -1.21 -42.63 -7.13
C ASP A 275 -1.27 -41.11 -6.88
N TYR A 276 -2.46 -40.54 -6.71
CA TYR A 276 -2.58 -39.17 -6.18
C TYR A 276 -1.91 -39.03 -4.82
N ALA A 277 -1.92 -40.06 -3.98
CA ALA A 277 -1.19 -40.05 -2.70
C ALA A 277 0.32 -39.87 -2.92
N LEU A 278 0.91 -40.60 -3.88
CA LEU A 278 2.32 -40.45 -4.24
C LEU A 278 2.63 -39.06 -4.81
N PHE A 279 1.73 -38.54 -5.58
CA PHE A 279 1.87 -37.18 -6.13
C PHE A 279 1.82 -36.10 -5.04
N TYR A 280 0.92 -36.20 -4.08
CA TYR A 280 0.88 -35.28 -2.93
C TYR A 280 2.16 -35.36 -2.08
N GLU A 281 2.64 -36.58 -1.80
CA GLU A 281 3.91 -36.77 -1.09
C GLU A 281 5.10 -36.25 -1.88
N PHE A 282 5.11 -36.39 -3.21
CA PHE A 282 6.12 -35.81 -4.07
C PHE A 282 6.14 -34.27 -3.94
N LEU A 283 4.99 -33.60 -4.02
CA LEU A 283 4.92 -32.14 -3.85
C LEU A 283 5.37 -31.69 -2.44
N ILE A 284 4.98 -32.42 -1.38
CA ILE A 284 5.39 -32.11 -0.01
C ILE A 284 6.92 -32.22 0.10
N ARG A 285 7.55 -33.25 -0.49
CA ARG A 285 9.00 -33.38 -0.51
C ARG A 285 9.70 -32.25 -1.28
N CYS A 286 9.19 -31.88 -2.45
CA CYS A 286 9.70 -30.74 -3.20
C CYS A 286 9.60 -29.43 -2.38
N TYR A 287 8.48 -29.26 -1.66
CA TYR A 287 8.32 -28.12 -0.77
C TYR A 287 9.33 -28.14 0.39
N GLN A 288 9.52 -29.28 1.05
CA GLN A 288 10.50 -29.42 2.14
C GLN A 288 11.92 -29.15 1.64
N GLU A 289 12.31 -29.72 0.50
CA GLU A 289 13.62 -29.46 -0.11
C GLU A 289 13.79 -27.99 -0.50
N SER A 290 12.74 -27.33 -0.94
CA SER A 290 12.76 -25.89 -1.19
C SER A 290 13.03 -25.05 0.08
N LEU A 291 12.76 -25.62 1.26
CA LEU A 291 13.04 -24.99 2.57
C LEU A 291 14.48 -25.27 3.04
N GLU A 292 15.06 -26.43 2.70
CA GLU A 292 16.43 -26.82 3.11
C GLU A 292 17.52 -25.95 2.47
N GLY A 293 17.27 -25.36 1.29
CA GLY A 293 18.16 -24.38 0.65
C GLY A 293 18.30 -23.05 1.41
N LYS A 294 17.56 -22.84 2.50
CA LYS A 294 17.49 -21.61 3.27
C LYS A 294 18.53 -21.42 4.36
N ALA A 295 19.35 -22.42 4.69
CA ALA A 295 20.49 -22.24 5.60
C ALA A 295 21.52 -21.22 5.08
N SER A 296 21.43 -20.82 3.79
CA SER A 296 22.27 -19.81 3.16
C SER A 296 21.72 -18.38 3.25
N GLU A 297 20.51 -18.13 3.84
CA GLU A 297 19.95 -16.75 3.87
C GLU A 297 20.78 -15.81 4.73
N ILE A 298 21.34 -16.24 5.87
CA ILE A 298 22.22 -15.40 6.69
C ILE A 298 23.51 -15.07 5.95
N ASP A 299 24.09 -16.05 5.24
CA ASP A 299 25.30 -15.83 4.45
C ASP A 299 25.05 -14.85 3.29
N SER A 300 23.84 -14.85 2.73
CA SER A 300 23.44 -13.90 1.69
C SER A 300 23.29 -12.45 2.20
N LEU A 301 23.04 -12.25 3.50
CA LEU A 301 22.97 -10.95 4.16
C LEU A 301 24.36 -10.45 4.59
N GLY A 302 25.39 -11.26 4.47
CA GLY A 302 26.78 -10.90 4.76
C GLY A 302 27.21 -9.67 3.96
N TYR A 303 27.69 -8.63 4.67
CA TYR A 303 28.11 -7.41 4.02
C TYR A 303 29.35 -7.61 3.16
N GLN A 304 29.22 -7.33 1.87
CA GLN A 304 30.34 -7.22 0.94
C GLN A 304 30.58 -5.73 0.67
N PRO A 305 31.82 -5.23 0.83
CA PRO A 305 32.13 -3.85 0.50
C PRO A 305 31.79 -3.57 -0.96
N PRO A 306 30.96 -2.53 -1.24
CA PRO A 306 30.60 -2.21 -2.61
C PRO A 306 31.79 -1.71 -3.42
N VAL A 307 31.79 -2.01 -4.71
CA VAL A 307 32.79 -1.50 -5.64
C VAL A 307 32.50 -0.03 -5.95
N MET A 308 33.52 0.81 -5.98
CA MET A 308 33.34 2.19 -6.42
C MET A 308 33.13 2.24 -7.93
N MET A 309 32.21 3.12 -8.37
CA MET A 309 32.06 3.44 -9.80
C MET A 309 33.30 4.13 -10.32
N ASP A 310 33.57 3.96 -11.60
CA ASP A 310 34.57 4.74 -12.32
C ASP A 310 34.17 6.22 -12.44
N ASN A 311 35.09 7.07 -12.88
CA ASN A 311 34.86 8.48 -13.11
C ASN A 311 33.96 8.79 -14.34
N ASP A 312 33.10 7.86 -14.75
CA ASP A 312 32.16 8.09 -15.84
C ASP A 312 31.03 9.03 -15.41
N LYS A 313 30.98 10.18 -16.08
CA LYS A 313 30.00 11.23 -15.79
C LYS A 313 28.55 10.74 -15.90
N LYS A 314 28.25 9.94 -16.93
CA LYS A 314 26.89 9.50 -17.24
C LYS A 314 26.38 8.48 -16.21
N GLU A 315 27.22 7.56 -15.79
CA GLU A 315 26.86 6.58 -14.75
C GLU A 315 26.64 7.25 -13.40
N ASN A 316 27.56 8.15 -13.01
CA ASN A 316 27.44 8.90 -11.76
C ASN A 316 26.20 9.83 -11.75
N LEU A 317 25.84 10.42 -12.90
CA LEU A 317 24.65 11.23 -13.04
C LEU A 317 23.37 10.40 -12.92
N ARG A 318 23.36 9.16 -13.43
CA ARG A 318 22.24 8.21 -13.24
C ARG A 318 22.09 7.83 -11.77
N TYR A 319 23.19 7.65 -11.07
CA TYR A 319 23.16 7.38 -9.64
C TYR A 319 22.55 8.55 -8.84
N LEU A 320 22.85 9.80 -9.23
CA LEU A 320 22.21 11.00 -8.67
C LEU A 320 20.69 11.01 -8.87
N ALA A 321 20.21 10.43 -9.97
CA ALA A 321 18.77 10.24 -10.21
C ALA A 321 18.20 9.00 -9.50
N ASP A 322 19.00 8.32 -8.67
CA ASP A 322 18.69 7.08 -7.97
C ASP A 322 18.35 5.91 -8.92
N ILE A 323 18.83 5.97 -10.16
CA ILE A 323 18.67 4.87 -11.12
C ILE A 323 19.78 3.85 -10.85
N ARG A 324 19.50 2.88 -10.03
CA ARG A 324 20.44 1.82 -9.66
C ARG A 324 20.33 0.64 -10.62
N LYS A 325 21.35 0.41 -11.43
CA LYS A 325 21.46 -0.82 -12.23
C LYS A 325 22.12 -1.97 -11.49
N ASP A 326 23.01 -1.66 -10.54
CA ASP A 326 23.77 -2.63 -9.75
C ASP A 326 23.72 -2.23 -8.27
N ASN A 327 23.12 -3.07 -7.44
CA ASN A 327 23.02 -2.86 -5.99
C ASN A 327 24.37 -2.93 -5.25
N GLY A 328 25.48 -3.22 -5.93
CA GLY A 328 26.82 -3.40 -5.37
C GLY A 328 27.81 -2.27 -5.63
N LYS A 329 27.42 -1.16 -6.31
CA LYS A 329 28.34 -0.08 -6.63
C LYS A 329 27.98 1.22 -5.92
N LEU A 330 28.99 1.94 -5.41
CA LEU A 330 28.84 3.29 -4.87
C LEU A 330 29.31 4.33 -5.90
N PRO A 331 28.73 5.55 -5.91
CA PRO A 331 29.12 6.57 -6.86
C PRO A 331 30.57 7.03 -6.61
N TYR A 332 31.24 7.47 -7.67
CA TYR A 332 32.63 7.99 -7.57
C TYR A 332 32.77 9.10 -6.53
N TYR A 333 31.75 9.96 -6.38
CA TYR A 333 31.72 11.06 -5.41
C TYR A 333 31.36 10.63 -3.97
N TYR A 334 31.20 9.33 -3.68
CA TYR A 334 31.02 8.83 -2.31
C TYR A 334 32.24 9.17 -1.45
N VAL A 335 31.99 9.59 -0.22
CA VAL A 335 33.02 9.90 0.78
C VAL A 335 32.66 9.32 2.13
N GLU A 336 33.65 8.99 2.89
CA GLU A 336 33.52 8.68 4.31
C GLU A 336 33.26 9.98 5.08
N ARG A 337 32.20 10.00 5.89
CA ARG A 337 31.74 11.21 6.58
C ARG A 337 32.38 11.33 7.95
N GLU A 338 32.80 12.55 8.32
CA GLU A 338 33.39 12.86 9.62
C GLU A 338 32.49 12.53 10.82
N VAL A 339 31.19 12.51 10.61
CA VAL A 339 30.22 12.15 11.65
C VAL A 339 30.46 10.77 12.25
N LEU A 340 31.13 9.86 11.54
CA LEU A 340 31.46 8.52 12.05
C LEU A 340 32.35 8.54 13.27
N ASP A 341 33.29 9.48 13.34
CA ASP A 341 34.27 9.59 14.44
C ASP A 341 33.59 9.98 15.77
N THR A 342 32.37 10.53 15.68
CA THR A 342 31.58 11.00 16.81
C THR A 342 30.28 10.24 17.02
N LEU A 343 30.04 9.19 16.25
CA LEU A 343 28.79 8.43 16.27
C LEU A 343 28.74 7.48 17.49
N PRO A 344 27.94 7.76 18.53
CA PRO A 344 27.93 6.96 19.74
C PRO A 344 27.04 5.71 19.57
N LEU A 345 27.49 4.70 18.81
CA LEU A 345 26.76 3.44 18.68
C LEU A 345 26.86 2.64 19.97
N SER A 346 25.71 2.21 20.49
CA SER A 346 25.59 1.41 21.71
C SER A 346 25.51 -0.08 21.37
N THR A 347 26.13 -0.92 22.21
CA THR A 347 25.92 -2.37 22.21
C THR A 347 24.79 -2.81 23.17
N GLU A 348 24.39 -1.93 24.07
CA GLU A 348 23.34 -2.18 25.08
C GLU A 348 21.95 -1.76 24.61
N LYS A 349 21.89 -0.97 23.56
CA LYS A 349 20.64 -0.44 23.00
C LYS A 349 20.62 -0.57 21.48
N ILE A 350 19.41 -0.67 20.93
CA ILE A 350 19.21 -0.60 19.49
C ILE A 350 19.47 0.84 19.03
N ASN A 351 20.38 1.00 18.10
CA ASN A 351 20.72 2.30 17.55
C ASN A 351 19.77 2.66 16.42
N VAL A 352 19.11 3.82 16.50
CA VAL A 352 18.21 4.32 15.45
C VAL A 352 18.76 5.60 14.88
N ILE A 353 19.12 5.57 13.60
CA ILE A 353 19.57 6.73 12.84
C ILE A 353 18.41 7.23 11.99
N THR A 354 17.92 8.43 12.30
CA THR A 354 16.78 9.02 11.61
C THR A 354 17.19 10.15 10.70
N GLY A 355 16.43 10.36 9.65
CA GLY A 355 16.64 11.47 8.75
C GLY A 355 15.55 11.57 7.70
N ARG A 356 15.45 12.75 7.08
CA ARG A 356 14.57 12.95 5.94
C ARG A 356 14.91 12.00 4.79
N ARG A 357 13.96 11.76 3.91
CA ARG A 357 14.26 11.06 2.66
C ARG A 357 15.34 11.82 1.89
N PHE A 358 16.24 11.07 1.25
CA PHE A 358 17.40 11.61 0.51
C PHE A 358 18.44 12.41 1.36
N SER A 359 18.44 12.24 2.68
CA SER A 359 19.45 12.85 3.55
C SER A 359 20.80 12.10 3.57
N GLY A 360 20.96 11.08 2.74
CA GLY A 360 22.20 10.28 2.65
C GLY A 360 22.33 9.18 3.70
N LYS A 361 21.25 8.73 4.32
CA LYS A 361 21.26 7.68 5.36
C LYS A 361 21.86 6.36 4.90
N THR A 362 21.47 5.86 3.73
CA THR A 362 22.03 4.62 3.17
C THR A 362 23.53 4.74 2.92
N MET A 363 24.02 5.93 2.51
CA MET A 363 25.45 6.19 2.38
C MET A 363 26.16 6.16 3.74
N LEU A 364 25.52 6.65 4.79
CA LEU A 364 26.03 6.53 6.15
C LEU A 364 26.04 5.09 6.64
N ALA A 365 25.06 4.26 6.25
CA ALA A 365 25.08 2.82 6.54
C ALA A 365 26.35 2.15 5.98
N TYR A 366 26.68 2.43 4.72
CA TYR A 366 27.94 1.95 4.13
C TYR A 366 29.17 2.46 4.89
N ASN A 367 29.17 3.72 5.31
CA ASN A 367 30.25 4.26 6.13
C ASN A 367 30.39 3.47 7.45
N ILE A 368 29.29 3.24 8.16
CA ILE A 368 29.28 2.47 9.43
C ILE A 368 29.81 1.05 9.19
N LEU A 369 29.30 0.37 8.17
CA LEU A 369 29.73 -0.98 7.86
C LEU A 369 31.22 -1.07 7.48
N ASN A 370 31.77 -0.08 6.79
CA ASN A 370 33.17 -0.03 6.45
C ASN A 370 34.06 0.30 7.64
N HIS A 371 33.57 1.14 8.58
CA HIS A 371 34.33 1.57 9.76
C HIS A 371 34.52 0.44 10.78
N TYR A 372 33.48 -0.33 11.05
CA TYR A 372 33.47 -1.38 12.09
C TYR A 372 33.97 -2.74 11.58
N GLN A 373 35.21 -2.80 11.09
CA GLN A 373 35.80 -4.04 10.48
C GLN A 373 36.01 -5.18 11.47
N ASN A 374 36.00 -4.93 12.77
CA ASN A 374 36.21 -5.92 13.83
C ASN A 374 34.97 -6.77 14.15
N TYR A 375 33.85 -6.51 13.49
CA TYR A 375 32.56 -7.23 13.63
C TYR A 375 32.29 -8.09 12.39
N GLN A 376 31.56 -9.18 12.59
CA GLN A 376 30.84 -9.82 11.47
C GLN A 376 29.75 -8.84 11.02
N ARG A 377 29.74 -8.47 9.74
CA ARG A 377 28.92 -7.37 9.24
C ARG A 377 27.81 -7.89 8.35
N TYR A 378 26.60 -7.46 8.66
CA TYR A 378 25.38 -7.82 7.92
C TYR A 378 24.66 -6.55 7.49
N PHE A 379 24.23 -6.50 6.25
CA PHE A 379 23.51 -5.36 5.72
C PHE A 379 22.21 -5.80 5.08
N VAL A 380 21.12 -5.46 5.71
CA VAL A 380 19.77 -5.74 5.25
C VAL A 380 19.31 -4.57 4.42
N ILE A 381 19.37 -4.73 3.11
CA ILE A 381 18.96 -3.72 2.12
C ILE A 381 17.75 -4.24 1.37
N GLY A 382 16.85 -3.34 1.04
CA GLY A 382 15.75 -3.62 0.14
C GLY A 382 14.42 -3.71 0.86
N GLN A 383 13.40 -4.00 0.06
CA GLN A 383 12.00 -3.99 0.47
C GLN A 383 11.53 -5.38 0.92
N GLU A 384 12.44 -6.21 1.38
CA GLU A 384 12.14 -7.58 1.78
C GLU A 384 11.88 -7.63 3.28
N SER A 385 10.73 -8.11 3.67
CA SER A 385 10.52 -8.53 5.04
C SER A 385 11.36 -9.79 5.28
N ILE A 386 12.36 -9.69 6.15
CA ILE A 386 13.08 -10.86 6.64
C ILE A 386 12.11 -11.68 7.49
N ASP A 387 12.16 -12.99 7.35
CA ASP A 387 11.34 -13.83 8.20
C ASP A 387 11.85 -13.85 9.67
N ILE A 388 10.93 -14.12 10.59
CA ILE A 388 11.20 -14.08 12.04
C ILE A 388 12.31 -15.06 12.44
N GLN A 389 12.45 -16.19 11.75
CA GLN A 389 13.48 -17.18 12.05
C GLN A 389 14.87 -16.65 11.64
N THR A 390 15.00 -16.00 10.50
CA THR A 390 16.26 -15.35 10.07
C THR A 390 16.63 -14.23 11.03
N ILE A 391 15.64 -13.46 11.54
CA ILE A 391 15.87 -12.44 12.59
C ILE A 391 16.41 -13.10 13.87
N GLY A 392 15.76 -14.16 14.35
CA GLY A 392 16.23 -14.91 15.52
C GLY A 392 17.68 -15.35 15.36
N ASN A 393 18.00 -15.95 14.23
CA ASN A 393 19.37 -16.41 13.92
C ASN A 393 20.40 -15.26 13.86
N LEU A 394 20.02 -14.09 13.34
CA LEU A 394 20.89 -12.91 13.35
C LEU A 394 21.13 -12.38 14.76
N MET A 395 20.14 -12.47 15.64
CA MET A 395 20.26 -12.01 17.04
C MET A 395 21.04 -13.00 17.94
N GLU A 396 21.27 -14.25 17.50
CA GLU A 396 22.10 -15.25 18.19
C GLU A 396 23.60 -15.14 17.82
N LEU A 397 23.96 -14.30 16.88
CA LEU A 397 25.35 -14.13 16.46
C LEU A 397 26.23 -13.58 17.59
N LYS A 398 27.49 -14.02 17.61
CA LYS A 398 28.49 -13.50 18.53
C LYS A 398 29.28 -12.37 17.85
N LYS A 399 29.28 -11.18 18.42
CA LYS A 399 30.04 -10.01 17.92
C LYS A 399 29.71 -9.62 16.47
N ALA A 400 28.46 -9.28 16.23
CA ALA A 400 27.95 -8.85 14.91
C ALA A 400 27.55 -7.37 14.89
N LEU A 401 27.76 -6.75 13.74
CA LEU A 401 27.17 -5.46 13.36
C LEU A 401 26.08 -5.73 12.33
N ILE A 402 24.85 -5.44 12.69
CA ILE A 402 23.69 -5.66 11.83
C ILE A 402 23.06 -4.29 11.52
N VAL A 403 23.06 -3.91 10.27
CA VAL A 403 22.48 -2.64 9.79
C VAL A 403 21.26 -2.94 8.94
N PHE A 404 20.13 -2.41 9.34
CA PHE A 404 18.87 -2.48 8.62
C PHE A 404 18.61 -1.14 7.93
N ASP A 405 18.53 -1.13 6.60
CA ASP A 405 18.21 0.10 5.84
C ASP A 405 16.70 0.37 5.87
N SER A 406 16.33 1.58 5.50
CA SER A 406 14.93 2.03 5.46
C SER A 406 14.05 1.06 4.65
N ASP A 407 12.86 0.79 5.16
CA ASP A 407 11.85 -0.09 4.54
C ASP A 407 12.27 -1.59 4.42
N SER A 408 13.34 -2.02 5.10
CA SER A 408 13.78 -3.42 5.08
C SER A 408 13.09 -4.31 6.11
N ILE A 409 12.37 -3.75 7.07
CA ILE A 409 11.71 -4.45 8.18
C ILE A 409 10.32 -3.88 8.43
N ASP A 410 9.36 -4.76 8.66
CA ASP A 410 8.00 -4.39 9.08
C ASP A 410 7.91 -4.26 10.63
N ASP A 411 6.80 -3.67 11.11
CA ASP A 411 6.59 -3.42 12.55
C ASP A 411 6.62 -4.70 13.39
N ARG A 412 6.18 -5.83 12.84
CA ARG A 412 6.17 -7.12 13.54
C ARG A 412 7.59 -7.66 13.71
N SER A 413 8.36 -7.63 12.64
CA SER A 413 9.77 -8.05 12.65
C SER A 413 10.61 -7.15 13.56
N PHE A 414 10.30 -5.86 13.60
CA PHE A 414 10.95 -4.91 14.51
C PHE A 414 10.63 -5.22 15.98
N ALA A 415 9.37 -5.53 16.30
CA ALA A 415 8.99 -5.93 17.65
C ALA A 415 9.73 -7.21 18.09
N GLU A 416 9.90 -8.17 17.18
CA GLU A 416 10.65 -9.41 17.44
C GLU A 416 12.14 -9.14 17.68
N ILE A 417 12.74 -8.22 16.91
CA ILE A 417 14.13 -7.81 17.13
C ILE A 417 14.30 -7.17 18.51
N ILE A 418 13.38 -6.31 18.94
CA ILE A 418 13.42 -5.69 20.27
C ILE A 418 13.37 -6.78 21.35
N ASN A 419 12.47 -7.73 21.22
CA ASN A 419 12.31 -8.82 22.20
C ASN A 419 13.57 -9.72 22.24
N SER A 420 14.10 -10.09 21.10
CA SER A 420 15.29 -10.94 20.99
C SER A 420 16.55 -10.23 21.45
N PHE A 421 16.70 -8.93 21.15
CA PHE A 421 17.86 -8.12 21.55
C PHE A 421 17.96 -7.99 23.06
N ASN A 422 16.84 -7.84 23.76
CA ASN A 422 16.81 -7.74 25.21
C ASN A 422 17.15 -9.08 25.91
N ALA A 423 17.03 -10.19 25.22
CA ALA A 423 17.16 -11.51 25.86
C ALA A 423 18.59 -12.09 25.85
N THR A 424 19.52 -11.63 25.00
CA THR A 424 20.63 -12.53 24.64
C THR A 424 22.04 -11.97 24.52
N ASN A 425 22.35 -10.72 24.16
CA ASN A 425 23.78 -10.44 23.89
C ASN A 425 24.26 -8.98 23.93
N GLN A 426 25.27 -8.73 24.76
CA GLN A 426 26.00 -7.47 24.87
C GLN A 426 27.01 -7.19 23.75
N ASN A 427 27.15 -8.06 22.75
CA ASN A 427 28.18 -7.94 21.71
C ASN A 427 27.64 -7.67 20.31
N ILE A 428 26.33 -7.43 20.17
CA ILE A 428 25.72 -7.09 18.88
C ILE A 428 25.47 -5.59 18.81
N VAL A 429 25.98 -4.97 17.74
CA VAL A 429 25.62 -3.59 17.37
C VAL A 429 24.49 -3.65 16.35
N CYS A 430 23.28 -3.35 16.79
CA CYS A 430 22.11 -3.31 15.93
C CYS A 430 21.80 -1.85 15.53
N VAL A 431 21.72 -1.57 14.24
CA VAL A 431 21.49 -0.22 13.70
C VAL A 431 20.31 -0.23 12.75
N PHE A 432 19.31 0.59 13.04
CA PHE A 432 18.19 0.86 12.15
C PHE A 432 18.35 2.23 11.50
N ILE A 433 18.23 2.26 10.19
CA ILE A 433 18.22 3.49 9.42
C ILE A 433 16.80 3.72 8.92
N ASN A 434 16.16 4.77 9.41
CA ASN A 434 14.77 5.03 9.10
C ASN A 434 14.50 6.46 8.65
N SER A 435 13.43 6.62 7.89
CA SER A 435 12.87 7.95 7.63
C SER A 435 12.26 8.51 8.92
N TYR A 436 12.27 9.82 9.04
CA TYR A 436 11.78 10.53 10.23
C TYR A 436 10.35 10.13 10.64
N ASP A 437 9.52 9.83 9.65
CA ASP A 437 8.11 9.46 9.85
C ASP A 437 7.93 8.06 10.46
N ASP A 438 8.85 7.15 10.16
CA ASP A 438 8.76 5.76 10.63
C ASP A 438 9.19 5.62 12.10
N VAL A 439 9.99 6.56 12.60
CA VAL A 439 10.51 6.56 13.98
C VAL A 439 9.44 6.79 15.02
N PHE A 440 8.39 7.54 14.70
CA PHE A 440 7.29 7.74 15.65
C PHE A 440 6.57 6.44 16.01
N ASN A 441 6.52 5.49 15.09
CA ASN A 441 5.99 4.16 15.37
C ASN A 441 6.90 3.36 16.30
N MET A 442 8.23 3.52 16.15
CA MET A 442 9.25 2.81 16.93
C MET A 442 9.41 3.37 18.35
N VAL A 443 9.47 4.70 18.50
CA VAL A 443 9.72 5.38 19.80
C VAL A 443 8.53 5.22 20.76
N SER A 444 7.32 5.07 20.24
CA SER A 444 6.15 4.85 21.08
C SER A 444 6.18 3.49 21.81
N TYR A 445 7.00 2.54 21.36
CA TYR A 445 7.02 1.20 21.93
C TYR A 445 7.97 1.03 23.13
N GLN A 446 9.16 1.68 23.19
CA GLN A 446 10.05 1.53 24.36
C GLN A 446 11.21 2.54 24.39
N ALA A 447 11.00 3.72 24.95
CA ALA A 447 12.03 4.77 25.10
C ALA A 447 13.32 4.33 25.83
N GLY A 448 13.30 3.22 26.58
CA GLY A 448 14.46 2.70 27.33
C GLY A 448 15.45 1.86 26.51
N VAL A 449 15.02 1.31 25.37
CA VAL A 449 15.79 0.33 24.57
C VAL A 449 16.43 0.96 23.33
N ILE A 450 16.00 2.17 22.97
CA ILE A 450 16.43 2.85 21.76
C ILE A 450 17.46 3.94 22.08
N ASN A 451 18.55 3.93 21.34
CA ASN A 451 19.57 4.98 21.32
C ASN A 451 19.40 5.81 20.03
N GLN A 452 19.16 7.11 20.17
CA GLN A 452 19.05 8.07 19.04
C GLN A 452 20.25 8.99 19.02
N PRO A 453 21.36 8.60 18.41
CA PRO A 453 22.61 9.33 18.56
C PRO A 453 22.70 10.66 17.80
N LEU A 454 21.80 10.99 16.84
CA LEU A 454 22.10 12.09 15.91
C LEU A 454 20.88 12.88 15.44
N ASP A 455 20.66 14.04 16.04
CA ASP A 455 19.65 15.01 15.56
C ASP A 455 20.04 15.70 14.23
N HIS A 456 21.33 15.86 13.92
CA HIS A 456 21.79 16.62 12.74
C HIS A 456 21.66 15.86 11.41
N ILE A 457 21.55 14.53 11.43
CA ILE A 457 21.25 13.74 10.21
C ILE A 457 19.82 13.99 9.71
N LEU A 458 18.93 14.43 10.60
CA LEU A 458 17.54 14.70 10.26
C LEU A 458 17.36 15.60 9.03
N VAL A 459 18.20 16.59 8.87
CA VAL A 459 18.11 17.56 7.78
C VAL A 459 19.02 17.26 6.58
N GLY A 460 19.88 16.24 6.70
CA GLY A 460 20.78 15.84 5.62
C GLY A 460 21.91 16.85 5.33
N MET A 461 22.32 17.64 6.32
CA MET A 461 23.48 18.53 6.18
C MET A 461 24.78 17.74 6.25
N MET A 462 25.78 18.16 5.47
CA MET A 462 27.13 17.62 5.51
C MET A 462 28.07 18.64 6.16
N SER A 463 29.17 18.16 6.75
CA SER A 463 30.20 19.07 7.26
C SER A 463 30.91 19.79 6.09
N PRO A 464 31.50 21.00 6.32
CA PRO A 464 32.26 21.67 5.29
C PRO A 464 33.43 20.83 4.73
N LEU A 465 34.03 19.98 5.56
CA LEU A 465 35.10 19.07 5.13
C LEU A 465 34.56 17.93 4.25
N ASP A 466 33.44 17.35 4.60
CA ASP A 466 32.77 16.35 3.77
C ASP A 466 32.38 16.93 2.40
N ILE A 467 31.81 18.15 2.38
CA ILE A 467 31.47 18.86 1.14
C ILE A 467 32.69 19.11 0.28
N LYS A 468 33.82 19.53 0.89
CA LYS A 468 35.07 19.71 0.17
C LYS A 468 35.58 18.42 -0.46
N LYS A 469 35.47 17.28 0.26
CA LYS A 469 35.83 15.95 -0.27
C LYS A 469 34.92 15.54 -1.43
N VAL A 470 33.61 15.76 -1.29
CA VAL A 470 32.63 15.49 -2.36
C VAL A 470 32.89 16.36 -3.58
N ASN A 471 33.05 17.66 -3.39
CA ASN A 471 33.24 18.61 -4.49
C ASN A 471 34.52 18.33 -5.29
N LYS A 472 35.60 17.91 -4.65
CA LYS A 472 36.80 17.46 -5.37
C LYS A 472 36.48 16.31 -6.32
N LYS A 473 35.74 15.31 -5.86
CA LYS A 473 35.37 14.16 -6.68
C LYS A 473 34.34 14.51 -7.76
N LEU A 474 33.40 15.44 -7.48
CA LEU A 474 32.46 15.93 -8.49
C LEU A 474 33.16 16.70 -9.60
N ASP A 475 34.20 17.47 -9.25
CA ASP A 475 35.04 18.18 -10.22
C ASP A 475 35.78 17.19 -11.14
N ASP A 476 36.35 16.11 -10.58
CA ASP A 476 37.04 15.06 -11.35
C ASP A 476 36.15 14.43 -12.44
N ILE A 477 34.86 14.40 -12.24
CA ILE A 477 33.85 13.86 -13.19
C ILE A 477 33.09 14.94 -13.95
N GLY A 478 33.45 16.21 -13.77
CA GLY A 478 32.83 17.34 -14.46
C GLY A 478 31.36 17.59 -14.10
N LEU A 479 30.98 17.36 -12.85
CA LEU A 479 29.66 17.70 -12.28
C LEU A 479 29.75 19.00 -11.45
N SER A 480 28.62 19.66 -11.31
CA SER A 480 28.48 20.84 -10.46
C SER A 480 28.69 20.51 -8.97
N TRP A 481 29.21 21.45 -8.22
CA TRP A 481 29.57 21.30 -6.81
C TRP A 481 28.33 21.33 -5.88
N PHE A 482 28.50 20.73 -4.71
CA PHE A 482 27.57 20.89 -3.58
C PHE A 482 27.81 22.27 -2.93
N ASP A 483 26.73 22.96 -2.57
CA ASP A 483 26.74 24.19 -1.78
C ASP A 483 26.66 23.83 -0.29
N GLU A 484 27.48 24.49 0.52
CA GLU A 484 27.54 24.28 1.97
C GLU A 484 26.28 24.73 2.70
N LYS A 485 25.48 25.60 2.08
CA LYS A 485 24.21 26.08 2.64
C LYS A 485 23.02 25.14 2.37
N ASP A 486 23.19 24.23 1.42
CA ASP A 486 22.15 23.31 0.98
C ASP A 486 22.32 21.95 1.65
N ASN A 487 21.20 21.26 1.94
CA ASN A 487 21.22 19.86 2.34
C ASN A 487 21.53 18.95 1.13
N ILE A 488 21.74 17.66 1.38
CA ILE A 488 22.06 16.67 0.33
C ILE A 488 20.96 16.61 -0.75
N LEU A 489 19.70 16.66 -0.37
CA LEU A 489 18.58 16.62 -1.32
C LEU A 489 18.58 17.85 -2.24
N ASP A 490 18.70 19.05 -1.66
CA ASP A 490 18.71 20.30 -2.43
C ASP A 490 19.90 20.36 -3.37
N ASN A 491 21.09 19.97 -2.90
CA ASN A 491 22.29 19.85 -3.72
C ASN A 491 22.09 18.86 -4.87
N THR A 492 21.54 17.68 -4.57
CA THR A 492 21.30 16.62 -5.57
C THR A 492 20.28 17.08 -6.61
N LEU A 493 19.17 17.68 -6.18
CA LEU A 493 18.16 18.22 -7.09
C LEU A 493 18.71 19.36 -7.94
N ARG A 494 19.56 20.24 -7.38
CA ARG A 494 20.19 21.32 -8.11
C ARG A 494 21.10 20.78 -9.22
N ILE A 495 21.97 19.83 -8.91
CA ILE A 495 22.82 19.17 -9.91
C ILE A 495 21.98 18.46 -10.97
N ALA A 496 20.99 17.67 -10.54
CA ALA A 496 20.12 16.97 -11.45
C ALA A 496 19.32 17.93 -12.35
N ASN A 497 18.91 19.10 -11.85
CA ASN A 497 18.27 20.14 -12.67
C ASN A 497 19.21 20.75 -13.73
N VAL A 498 20.50 20.92 -13.40
CA VAL A 498 21.49 21.39 -14.41
C VAL A 498 21.62 20.40 -15.55
N TYR A 499 21.60 19.10 -15.25
CA TYR A 499 21.78 18.02 -16.23
C TYR A 499 20.49 17.30 -16.61
N LYS A 500 19.31 17.88 -16.34
CA LYS A 500 18.01 17.23 -16.51
C LYS A 500 17.74 16.75 -17.93
N GLU A 501 18.31 17.40 -18.94
CA GLU A 501 18.19 17.00 -20.36
C GLU A 501 18.74 15.58 -20.61
N ASN A 502 19.69 15.16 -19.79
CA ASN A 502 20.31 13.86 -19.93
C ASN A 502 19.59 12.76 -19.13
N ILE A 503 18.62 13.11 -18.28
CA ILE A 503 17.99 12.17 -17.33
C ILE A 503 16.50 12.01 -17.57
N VAL A 504 15.73 13.12 -17.70
CA VAL A 504 14.26 13.09 -17.65
C VAL A 504 13.55 13.82 -18.78
N SER A 505 14.25 14.33 -19.79
CA SER A 505 13.67 15.14 -20.88
C SER A 505 12.54 14.42 -21.65
N ASP A 506 12.67 13.10 -21.78
CA ASP A 506 11.77 12.28 -22.61
C ASP A 506 10.49 11.85 -21.85
N TYR A 507 10.40 12.19 -20.57
CA TYR A 507 9.31 11.75 -19.71
C TYR A 507 8.38 12.91 -19.36
N SER A 508 7.09 12.72 -19.59
CA SER A 508 6.05 13.69 -19.25
C SER A 508 4.82 13.01 -18.67
N ILE A 509 4.22 13.60 -17.65
CA ILE A 509 2.95 13.16 -17.09
C ILE A 509 1.82 13.75 -17.94
N SER A 510 0.98 12.90 -18.51
CA SER A 510 -0.14 13.27 -19.36
C SER A 510 -1.50 12.82 -18.84
N GLU A 511 -1.54 11.79 -18.00
CA GLU A 511 -2.76 11.20 -17.47
C GLU A 511 -2.76 11.18 -15.94
N LYS A 512 -3.95 11.27 -15.33
CA LYS A 512 -4.11 11.22 -13.86
C LYS A 512 -3.66 9.88 -13.27
N SER A 513 -3.85 8.79 -14.00
CA SER A 513 -3.37 7.45 -13.63
C SER A 513 -1.85 7.37 -13.47
N GLU A 514 -1.11 8.05 -14.34
CA GLU A 514 0.35 8.16 -14.25
C GLU A 514 0.76 8.89 -12.97
N LEU A 515 0.07 9.98 -12.66
CA LEU A 515 0.32 10.77 -11.46
C LEU A 515 0.09 9.96 -10.17
N VAL A 516 -0.99 9.17 -10.11
CA VAL A 516 -1.31 8.31 -8.96
C VAL A 516 -0.20 7.26 -8.74
N ILE A 517 0.25 6.57 -9.79
CA ILE A 517 1.32 5.56 -9.68
C ILE A 517 2.63 6.21 -9.24
N ILE A 518 3.01 7.34 -9.83
CA ILE A 518 4.25 8.05 -9.48
C ILE A 518 4.21 8.48 -8.01
N ILE A 519 3.12 9.07 -7.55
CA ILE A 519 2.95 9.50 -6.15
C ILE A 519 3.00 8.30 -5.21
N TRP A 520 2.30 7.21 -5.56
CA TRP A 520 2.35 5.97 -4.78
C TRP A 520 3.78 5.47 -4.59
N LEU A 521 4.53 5.33 -5.68
CA LEU A 521 5.88 4.80 -5.64
C LEU A 521 6.90 5.72 -4.98
N LEU A 522 6.68 7.03 -5.01
CA LEU A 522 7.47 7.97 -4.23
C LEU A 522 7.28 7.78 -2.72
N VAL A 523 6.07 7.40 -2.28
CA VAL A 523 5.75 7.17 -0.86
C VAL A 523 6.12 5.75 -0.43
N GLN A 524 5.65 4.74 -1.18
CA GLN A 524 5.68 3.33 -0.76
C GLN A 524 6.84 2.51 -1.31
N ASN A 525 7.61 3.01 -2.27
CA ASN A 525 8.67 2.33 -3.03
C ASN A 525 8.20 1.21 -3.95
N LYS A 526 7.16 0.51 -3.61
CA LYS A 526 6.57 -0.59 -4.34
C LYS A 526 5.04 -0.48 -4.34
N MET A 527 4.42 -1.11 -5.31
CA MET A 527 2.96 -1.16 -5.46
C MET A 527 2.57 -2.57 -5.91
N TYR A 528 1.80 -3.26 -5.07
CA TYR A 528 1.35 -4.61 -5.37
C TYR A 528 0.15 -4.61 -6.32
N TYR A 529 -0.08 -5.73 -6.99
CA TYR A 529 -1.15 -5.81 -7.99
C TYR A 529 -2.54 -5.53 -7.42
N GLU A 530 -2.84 -6.00 -6.20
CA GLU A 530 -4.09 -5.71 -5.51
C GLU A 530 -4.28 -4.22 -5.23
N GLU A 531 -3.21 -3.48 -4.99
CA GLU A 531 -3.24 -2.03 -4.79
C GLU A 531 -3.53 -1.32 -6.12
N ILE A 532 -2.95 -1.84 -7.22
CA ILE A 532 -3.23 -1.37 -8.58
C ILE A 532 -4.71 -1.55 -8.92
N VAL A 533 -5.28 -2.72 -8.59
CA VAL A 533 -6.69 -3.03 -8.81
C VAL A 533 -7.59 -2.12 -7.96
N SER A 534 -7.25 -1.94 -6.68
CA SER A 534 -8.02 -1.10 -5.74
C SER A 534 -8.09 0.36 -6.17
N LEU A 535 -7.07 0.85 -6.87
CA LEU A 535 -7.04 2.20 -7.44
C LEU A 535 -7.67 2.27 -8.85
N GLY A 536 -8.19 1.15 -9.37
CA GLY A 536 -8.81 1.10 -10.71
C GLY A 536 -7.82 1.20 -11.86
N LEU A 537 -6.54 0.84 -11.64
CA LEU A 537 -5.45 1.05 -12.58
C LEU A 537 -5.05 -0.21 -13.37
N SER A 538 -5.72 -1.34 -13.15
CA SER A 538 -5.38 -2.66 -13.71
C SER A 538 -5.21 -2.68 -15.24
N ARG A 539 -5.99 -1.87 -15.97
CA ARG A 539 -5.93 -1.79 -17.44
C ARG A 539 -4.78 -0.92 -17.98
N GLN A 540 -4.22 -0.05 -17.16
CA GLN A 540 -3.33 1.02 -17.61
C GLN A 540 -1.89 0.87 -17.10
N TYR A 541 -1.69 0.15 -15.98
CA TYR A 541 -0.41 0.14 -15.29
C TYR A 541 0.76 -0.37 -16.15
N LYS A 542 0.56 -1.44 -16.96
CA LYS A 542 1.63 -1.96 -17.84
C LYS A 542 2.10 -0.90 -18.84
N LYS A 543 1.16 -0.13 -19.42
CA LYS A 543 1.49 0.99 -20.34
C LYS A 543 2.28 2.07 -19.58
N ILE A 544 1.90 2.37 -18.33
CA ILE A 544 2.54 3.38 -17.51
C ILE A 544 3.96 2.93 -17.13
N VAL A 545 4.13 1.68 -16.66
CA VAL A 545 5.45 1.12 -16.34
C VAL A 545 6.39 1.23 -17.53
N ARG A 546 5.96 0.82 -18.73
CA ARG A 546 6.77 0.92 -19.96
C ARG A 546 7.14 2.37 -20.30
N LYS A 547 6.21 3.31 -20.13
CA LYS A 547 6.44 4.73 -20.41
C LYS A 547 7.53 5.31 -19.51
N PHE A 548 7.60 4.89 -18.25
CA PHE A 548 8.53 5.44 -17.28
C PHE A 548 9.73 4.52 -17.00
N MET A 549 10.02 3.55 -17.83
CA MET A 549 11.30 2.81 -17.75
C MET A 549 12.49 3.78 -17.99
N PRO A 550 13.61 3.67 -17.26
CA PRO A 550 13.95 2.63 -16.27
C PRO A 550 13.54 2.95 -14.82
N PHE A 551 12.82 4.04 -14.56
CA PHE A 551 12.44 4.45 -13.21
C PHE A 551 11.44 3.51 -12.56
N LEU A 552 10.56 2.92 -13.37
CA LEU A 552 9.58 1.91 -12.96
C LEU A 552 9.92 0.57 -13.59
N GLN A 553 9.77 -0.48 -12.79
CA GLN A 553 9.94 -1.86 -13.24
C GLN A 553 8.85 -2.74 -12.63
N GLU A 554 8.33 -3.67 -13.43
CA GLU A 554 7.45 -4.74 -12.95
C GLU A 554 8.34 -5.90 -12.47
N GLU A 555 8.10 -6.38 -11.26
CA GLU A 555 8.84 -7.49 -10.65
C GLU A 555 7.87 -8.55 -10.12
N LYS A 556 8.33 -9.79 -10.07
CA LYS A 556 7.63 -10.86 -9.34
C LYS A 556 7.84 -10.67 -7.84
N CYS A 557 6.79 -10.89 -7.08
CA CYS A 557 6.87 -10.89 -5.62
C CYS A 557 7.72 -12.07 -5.13
N LYS A 558 8.53 -11.82 -4.12
CA LYS A 558 9.30 -12.86 -3.45
C LYS A 558 8.40 -13.69 -2.53
N ARG A 559 8.85 -14.86 -2.12
CA ARG A 559 8.08 -15.81 -1.31
C ARG A 559 7.52 -15.20 -0.01
N SER A 560 8.30 -14.34 0.64
CA SER A 560 7.89 -13.64 1.85
C SER A 560 6.74 -12.66 1.60
N GLU A 561 6.73 -12.02 0.44
CA GLU A 561 5.68 -11.10 0.01
C GLU A 561 4.42 -11.83 -0.44
N LEU A 562 4.57 -12.99 -1.08
CA LEU A 562 3.46 -13.84 -1.55
C LEU A 562 2.55 -14.34 -0.43
N ARG A 563 3.01 -14.32 0.84
CA ARG A 563 2.14 -14.58 2.00
C ARG A 563 1.05 -13.52 2.21
N LYS A 564 1.23 -12.33 1.67
CA LYS A 564 0.34 -11.18 1.90
C LYS A 564 -0.16 -10.53 0.61
N HIS A 565 0.52 -10.76 -0.51
CA HIS A 565 0.34 -10.03 -1.77
C HIS A 565 0.30 -10.98 -2.96
N SER A 566 -0.26 -10.51 -4.07
CA SER A 566 -0.29 -11.24 -5.35
C SER A 566 1.09 -11.30 -6.03
N ALA A 567 1.17 -12.08 -7.11
CA ALA A 567 2.43 -12.48 -7.73
C ALA A 567 3.31 -11.35 -8.30
N THR A 568 2.72 -10.19 -8.60
CA THR A 568 3.44 -9.09 -9.26
C THR A 568 3.34 -7.79 -8.49
N LYS A 569 4.42 -7.02 -8.56
CA LYS A 569 4.52 -5.67 -8.00
C LYS A 569 5.22 -4.74 -8.98
N ILE A 570 4.93 -3.45 -8.87
CA ILE A 570 5.73 -2.40 -9.49
C ILE A 570 6.73 -1.90 -8.44
N VAL A 571 7.99 -1.77 -8.82
CA VAL A 571 9.03 -1.18 -7.97
C VAL A 571 9.55 0.11 -8.57
N CYS A 572 10.00 0.99 -7.71
CA CYS A 572 10.65 2.23 -8.09
C CYS A 572 12.18 2.06 -8.04
N ASN A 573 12.81 2.11 -9.22
CA ASN A 573 14.27 2.02 -9.37
C ASN A 573 14.95 3.38 -9.45
N GLY A 574 14.21 4.49 -9.29
CA GLY A 574 14.76 5.83 -9.41
C GLY A 574 13.85 6.92 -8.85
N LYS A 575 13.71 6.98 -7.53
CA LYS A 575 12.83 7.96 -6.85
C LYS A 575 13.17 9.41 -7.18
N LEU A 576 14.44 9.77 -7.18
CA LEU A 576 14.86 11.13 -7.52
C LEU A 576 14.50 11.50 -8.95
N GLY A 577 14.60 10.56 -9.90
CA GLY A 577 14.15 10.75 -11.27
C GLY A 577 12.64 10.96 -11.35
N LEU A 578 11.86 10.15 -10.62
CA LEU A 578 10.40 10.34 -10.55
C LEU A 578 10.03 11.70 -9.91
N LEU A 579 10.76 12.13 -8.87
CA LEU A 579 10.58 13.47 -8.29
C LEU A 579 10.87 14.58 -9.30
N GLN A 580 11.91 14.44 -10.12
CA GLN A 580 12.23 15.41 -11.17
C GLN A 580 11.17 15.44 -12.26
N ILE A 581 10.63 14.29 -12.65
CA ILE A 581 9.50 14.19 -13.60
C ILE A 581 8.28 14.89 -13.00
N LEU A 582 7.97 14.65 -11.73
CA LEU A 582 6.87 15.31 -11.03
C LEU A 582 7.09 16.83 -10.90
N ASN A 583 8.32 17.25 -10.58
CA ASN A 583 8.68 18.67 -10.54
C ASN A 583 8.56 19.33 -11.92
N SER A 584 8.98 18.66 -12.98
CA SER A 584 8.84 19.15 -14.36
C SER A 584 7.37 19.20 -14.81
N PHE A 585 6.53 18.32 -14.29
CA PHE A 585 5.08 18.40 -14.48
C PHE A 585 4.50 19.67 -13.86
N VAL A 586 4.88 20.02 -12.63
CA VAL A 586 4.37 21.22 -11.94
C VAL A 586 4.97 22.50 -12.52
N TYR A 587 6.28 22.52 -12.76
CA TYR A 587 7.04 23.67 -13.23
C TYR A 587 7.68 23.39 -14.60
N PRO A 588 6.92 23.45 -15.70
CA PRO A 588 7.48 23.23 -17.03
C PRO A 588 8.44 24.36 -17.41
N ARG A 589 9.35 24.07 -18.35
CA ARG A 589 10.42 25.00 -18.78
C ARG A 589 9.93 26.26 -19.48
N GLU A 590 8.76 26.20 -20.09
CA GLU A 590 8.22 27.34 -20.79
C GLU A 590 7.72 28.39 -19.77
N ASN A 591 8.53 29.40 -19.52
CA ASN A 591 8.31 30.54 -18.61
C ASN A 591 7.03 31.37 -18.88
N ARG A 592 6.12 30.89 -19.75
CA ARG A 592 4.89 31.58 -20.16
C ARG A 592 3.62 30.94 -19.60
N MET A 593 3.71 29.85 -18.84
CA MET A 593 2.50 29.29 -18.20
C MET A 593 2.11 30.15 -17.00
N GLY A 594 0.91 30.72 -17.06
CA GLY A 594 0.38 31.54 -15.97
C GLY A 594 0.24 30.77 -14.66
N ASN A 595 0.25 31.48 -13.54
CA ASN A 595 0.07 30.93 -12.18
C ASN A 595 -1.14 29.99 -12.04
N ALA A 596 -2.15 30.11 -12.91
CA ALA A 596 -3.34 29.27 -12.94
C ALA A 596 -3.01 27.80 -13.29
N VAL A 597 -2.10 27.56 -14.24
CA VAL A 597 -1.72 26.19 -14.65
C VAL A 597 -0.91 25.51 -13.53
N ILE A 598 0.02 26.22 -12.92
CA ILE A 598 0.79 25.69 -11.78
C ILE A 598 -0.16 25.35 -10.63
N LYS A 599 -1.14 26.22 -10.35
CA LYS A 599 -2.15 25.96 -9.33
C LYS A 599 -2.98 24.72 -9.65
N GLN A 600 -3.40 24.55 -10.91
CA GLN A 600 -4.16 23.37 -11.35
C GLN A 600 -3.34 22.10 -11.19
N ARG A 601 -2.06 22.08 -11.55
CA ARG A 601 -1.20 20.91 -11.42
C ARG A 601 -0.91 20.53 -9.97
N HIS A 602 -0.77 21.51 -9.09
CA HIS A 602 -0.76 21.25 -7.64
C HIS A 602 -2.07 20.64 -7.16
N GLN A 603 -3.21 21.09 -7.73
CA GLN A 603 -4.50 20.48 -7.42
C GLN A 603 -4.58 19.03 -7.88
N ASP A 604 -4.09 18.71 -9.08
CA ASP A 604 -4.08 17.35 -9.61
C ASP A 604 -3.27 16.39 -8.72
N ILE A 605 -2.16 16.88 -8.12
CA ILE A 605 -1.40 16.13 -7.11
C ILE A 605 -2.24 15.91 -5.85
N CYS A 606 -2.88 16.96 -5.32
CA CYS A 606 -3.73 16.84 -4.13
C CYS A 606 -4.90 15.88 -4.35
N ASP A 607 -5.54 15.95 -5.51
CA ASP A 607 -6.63 15.05 -5.89
C ASP A 607 -6.17 13.59 -6.01
N SER A 608 -4.92 13.37 -6.47
CA SER A 608 -4.34 12.04 -6.58
C SER A 608 -4.02 11.45 -5.19
N ILE A 609 -3.44 12.24 -4.29
CA ILE A 609 -3.22 11.85 -2.89
C ILE A 609 -4.55 11.56 -2.20
N TYR A 610 -5.55 12.40 -2.39
CA TYR A 610 -6.88 12.18 -1.83
C TYR A 610 -7.52 10.90 -2.37
N HIS A 611 -7.41 10.62 -3.67
CA HIS A 611 -7.92 9.39 -4.27
C HIS A 611 -7.30 8.15 -3.62
N ILE A 612 -5.98 8.17 -3.37
CA ILE A 612 -5.28 7.09 -2.66
C ILE A 612 -5.83 6.95 -1.24
N ILE A 613 -5.84 8.02 -0.46
CA ILE A 613 -6.33 8.01 0.92
C ILE A 613 -7.77 7.49 0.98
N HIS A 614 -8.65 7.98 0.10
CA HIS A 614 -10.05 7.56 0.05
C HIS A 614 -10.21 6.08 -0.29
N SER A 615 -9.39 5.55 -1.21
CA SER A 615 -9.45 4.15 -1.61
C SER A 615 -9.03 3.19 -0.50
N PHE A 616 -8.12 3.62 0.37
CA PHE A 616 -7.53 2.77 1.42
C PHE A 616 -8.00 3.09 2.84
N TRP A 617 -8.83 4.11 3.01
CA TRP A 617 -9.24 4.61 4.33
C TRP A 617 -9.72 3.52 5.30
N ARG A 618 -10.55 2.58 4.85
CA ARG A 618 -11.12 1.52 5.70
C ARG A 618 -10.35 0.20 5.65
N MET A 619 -9.34 0.11 4.81
CA MET A 619 -8.76 -1.16 4.41
C MET A 619 -7.34 -1.33 4.89
N ASP A 620 -6.54 -0.26 4.87
CA ASP A 620 -5.15 -0.26 5.28
C ASP A 620 -4.78 1.07 5.94
N GLU A 621 -4.74 1.04 7.26
CA GLU A 621 -4.43 2.21 8.08
C GLU A 621 -2.99 2.70 7.86
N ASP A 622 -2.05 1.78 7.59
CA ASP A 622 -0.64 2.14 7.41
C ASP A 622 -0.42 2.88 6.10
N ILE A 623 -1.10 2.47 5.04
CA ILE A 623 -1.10 3.21 3.77
C ILE A 623 -1.67 4.62 3.98
N VAL A 624 -2.81 4.74 4.64
CA VAL A 624 -3.41 6.06 4.93
C VAL A 624 -2.45 6.93 5.73
N LYS A 625 -1.82 6.40 6.77
CA LYS A 625 -0.83 7.11 7.58
C LYS A 625 0.34 7.60 6.75
N LYS A 626 0.92 6.76 5.91
CA LYS A 626 2.06 7.12 5.05
C LYS A 626 1.69 8.25 4.09
N PHE A 627 0.51 8.21 3.48
CA PHE A 627 0.07 9.28 2.57
C PHE A 627 -0.38 10.55 3.28
N THR A 628 -0.83 10.50 4.51
CA THR A 628 -1.10 11.71 5.31
C THR A 628 0.16 12.37 5.87
N MET A 629 1.32 11.70 5.78
CA MET A 629 2.59 12.12 6.37
C MET A 629 3.74 12.22 5.39
N PHE A 630 3.45 12.29 4.13
CA PHE A 630 4.43 12.25 3.09
C PHE A 630 5.29 13.53 3.04
N ASP A 631 6.53 13.45 3.53
CA ASP A 631 7.44 14.60 3.61
C ASP A 631 8.25 14.87 2.35
N THR A 632 8.50 13.86 1.50
CA THR A 632 9.35 14.03 0.31
C THR A 632 8.81 15.07 -0.67
N LEU A 633 7.50 15.05 -0.96
CA LEU A 633 6.88 16.09 -1.80
C LEU A 633 6.86 17.45 -1.10
N ASN A 634 6.71 17.45 0.21
CA ASN A 634 6.75 18.67 0.99
C ASN A 634 8.12 19.35 0.93
N ASP A 635 9.21 18.56 0.98
CA ASP A 635 10.58 19.08 0.89
C ASP A 635 10.81 19.72 -0.48
N VAL A 636 10.40 19.06 -1.56
CA VAL A 636 10.61 19.58 -2.94
C VAL A 636 9.77 20.81 -3.25
N PHE A 637 8.51 20.85 -2.80
CA PHE A 637 7.59 21.93 -3.14
C PHE A 637 7.36 22.92 -2.01
N SER A 638 8.02 22.75 -0.87
CA SER A 638 7.79 23.52 0.35
C SER A 638 6.32 23.57 0.77
N ARG A 639 5.59 22.46 0.58
CA ARG A 639 4.17 22.30 0.87
C ARG A 639 3.92 21.03 1.68
N LYS A 640 2.90 21.05 2.52
CA LYS A 640 2.41 19.91 3.30
C LYS A 640 1.30 19.17 2.53
N TYR A 641 1.64 18.49 1.45
CA TYR A 641 0.66 17.89 0.53
C TYR A 641 -0.32 16.94 1.19
N SER A 642 0.13 16.09 2.11
CA SER A 642 -0.72 15.13 2.77
C SER A 642 -1.87 15.78 3.54
N TRP A 643 -1.56 16.73 4.43
CA TRP A 643 -2.56 17.43 5.21
C TRP A 643 -3.28 18.52 4.40
N GLU A 644 -2.55 19.27 3.58
CA GLU A 644 -3.13 20.30 2.73
C GLU A 644 -4.01 19.71 1.63
N SER A 645 -3.69 18.54 1.10
CA SER A 645 -4.54 17.88 0.10
C SER A 645 -5.91 17.52 0.67
N ILE A 646 -5.96 17.00 1.90
CA ILE A 646 -7.21 16.69 2.59
C ILE A 646 -8.06 17.96 2.73
N ASN A 647 -7.45 19.04 3.25
CA ASN A 647 -8.14 20.29 3.44
C ASN A 647 -8.53 20.98 2.11
N TYR A 648 -7.69 20.84 1.07
CA TYR A 648 -7.95 21.39 -0.23
C TYR A 648 -9.14 20.73 -0.91
N VAL A 649 -9.21 19.39 -0.90
CA VAL A 649 -10.35 18.66 -1.49
C VAL A 649 -11.65 19.00 -0.77
N ALA A 650 -11.61 19.17 0.56
CA ALA A 650 -12.76 19.62 1.32
C ALA A 650 -13.22 21.03 0.93
N SER A 651 -12.28 21.93 0.61
CA SER A 651 -12.61 23.30 0.19
C SER A 651 -13.11 23.38 -1.26
N SER A 652 -12.54 22.58 -2.17
CA SER A 652 -12.93 22.58 -3.60
C SER A 652 -14.28 21.91 -3.85
N GLY A 653 -14.72 21.05 -2.95
CA GLY A 653 -16.09 20.52 -2.93
C GLY A 653 -17.18 21.58 -2.82
N ASP A 654 -16.83 22.84 -2.55
CA ASP A 654 -17.75 24.00 -2.47
C ASP A 654 -18.35 24.39 -3.83
N ASN A 655 -17.81 23.90 -4.95
CA ASN A 655 -18.40 24.08 -6.28
C ASN A 655 -19.59 23.13 -6.59
N GLY A 656 -20.18 22.53 -5.58
CA GLY A 656 -21.56 22.02 -5.62
C GLY A 656 -21.75 20.54 -5.82
N LYS A 657 -20.70 19.68 -5.90
CA LYS A 657 -20.96 18.27 -6.30
C LYS A 657 -20.60 17.16 -5.35
N ASN A 658 -19.78 17.33 -4.29
CA ASN A 658 -19.49 16.22 -3.36
C ASN A 658 -18.90 16.58 -1.97
N VAL A 659 -19.42 17.61 -1.33
CA VAL A 659 -18.93 18.08 -0.01
C VAL A 659 -19.11 17.02 1.10
N SER A 660 -20.16 16.20 1.02
CA SER A 660 -20.49 15.26 2.09
C SER A 660 -19.51 14.08 2.23
N GLY A 661 -18.95 13.59 1.11
CA GLY A 661 -18.01 12.49 1.13
C GLY A 661 -16.63 12.89 1.63
N ALA A 662 -16.08 13.99 1.10
CA ALA A 662 -14.78 14.51 1.50
C ALA A 662 -14.76 14.95 2.97
N ALA A 663 -15.81 15.66 3.42
CA ALA A 663 -15.97 16.06 4.80
C ALA A 663 -16.03 14.87 5.78
N GLY A 664 -16.72 13.79 5.39
CA GLY A 664 -16.80 12.57 6.16
C GLY A 664 -15.42 11.89 6.33
N VAL A 665 -14.65 11.76 5.22
CA VAL A 665 -13.30 11.19 5.24
C VAL A 665 -12.36 12.01 6.13
N ILE A 666 -12.40 13.34 6.02
CA ILE A 666 -11.57 14.23 6.84
C ILE A 666 -11.91 14.10 8.31
N GLN A 667 -13.19 14.07 8.67
CA GLN A 667 -13.60 13.89 10.06
C GLN A 667 -13.15 12.54 10.61
N MET A 668 -13.28 11.46 9.84
CA MET A 668 -12.82 10.15 10.24
C MET A 668 -11.31 10.12 10.47
N ILE A 669 -10.50 10.71 9.56
CA ILE A 669 -9.03 10.77 9.70
C ILE A 669 -8.65 11.51 10.98
N PHE A 670 -9.23 12.67 11.25
CA PHE A 670 -8.86 13.46 12.42
C PHE A 670 -9.50 12.99 13.74
N SER A 671 -10.54 12.18 13.68
CA SER A 671 -11.15 11.55 14.88
C SER A 671 -10.56 10.17 15.21
N ASP A 672 -9.73 9.60 14.35
CA ASP A 672 -9.07 8.34 14.60
C ASP A 672 -8.06 8.45 15.76
N GLU A 673 -8.29 7.72 16.83
CA GLU A 673 -7.47 7.79 18.06
C GLU A 673 -6.05 7.26 17.83
N LYS A 674 -5.82 6.36 16.87
CA LYS A 674 -4.47 5.87 16.58
C LYS A 674 -3.67 6.93 15.83
N ILE A 675 -4.26 7.59 14.83
CA ILE A 675 -3.65 8.73 14.14
C ILE A 675 -3.38 9.86 15.12
N LYS A 676 -4.33 10.18 15.99
CA LYS A 676 -4.17 11.17 17.04
C LYS A 676 -3.01 10.82 17.98
N LYS A 677 -2.93 9.59 18.47
CA LYS A 677 -1.84 9.13 19.34
C LYS A 677 -0.47 9.25 18.68
N LEU A 678 -0.37 8.89 17.41
CA LEU A 678 0.88 8.96 16.63
C LEU A 678 1.33 10.39 16.35
N LYS A 679 0.38 11.33 16.17
CA LYS A 679 0.63 12.67 15.64
C LYS A 679 0.43 13.79 16.64
N SER A 680 -0.05 13.52 17.83
CA SER A 680 -0.31 14.54 18.85
C SER A 680 0.94 15.36 19.25
N SER A 681 2.14 14.84 19.01
CA SER A 681 3.40 15.55 19.24
C SER A 681 3.80 16.49 18.08
N ASP A 682 3.14 16.41 16.92
CA ASP A 682 3.37 17.31 15.78
C ASP A 682 2.40 18.49 15.82
N PRO A 683 2.87 19.72 16.06
CA PRO A 683 1.99 20.89 16.07
C PRO A 683 1.22 21.09 14.77
N ASN A 684 1.78 20.65 13.65
CA ASN A 684 1.09 20.74 12.36
C ASN A 684 -0.15 19.85 12.28
N TYR A 685 -0.17 18.72 12.99
CA TYR A 685 -1.38 17.89 13.08
C TYR A 685 -2.55 18.69 13.64
N TRP A 686 -2.35 19.39 14.76
CA TRP A 686 -3.38 20.22 15.38
C TRP A 686 -3.81 21.37 14.49
N LEU A 687 -2.84 22.03 13.82
CA LEU A 687 -3.14 23.08 12.85
C LEU A 687 -4.03 22.59 11.69
N GLN A 688 -3.70 21.44 11.11
CA GLN A 688 -4.48 20.93 9.98
C GLN A 688 -5.86 20.41 10.43
N ARG A 689 -5.96 19.89 11.64
CA ARG A 689 -7.23 19.54 12.26
C ARG A 689 -8.12 20.76 12.43
N ALA A 690 -7.59 21.86 12.94
CA ALA A 690 -8.29 23.14 13.03
C ALA A 690 -8.72 23.68 11.64
N LYS A 691 -7.85 23.59 10.64
CA LYS A 691 -8.16 23.96 9.26
C LYS A 691 -9.29 23.12 8.68
N SER A 692 -9.29 21.80 8.93
CA SER A 692 -10.34 20.91 8.44
C SER A 692 -11.71 21.30 8.99
N ILE A 693 -11.79 21.66 10.28
CA ILE A 693 -13.03 22.16 10.88
C ILE A 693 -13.50 23.44 10.18
N TYR A 694 -12.62 24.42 10.02
CA TYR A 694 -12.97 25.67 9.35
C TYR A 694 -13.54 25.43 7.96
N ILE A 695 -12.96 24.53 7.19
CA ILE A 695 -13.37 24.20 5.81
C ILE A 695 -14.69 23.40 5.81
N THR A 696 -14.77 22.36 6.61
CA THR A 696 -15.90 21.42 6.64
C THR A 696 -17.18 22.07 7.15
N TYR A 697 -17.05 22.91 8.19
CA TYR A 697 -18.20 23.58 8.85
C TYR A 697 -18.47 24.98 8.34
N ARG A 698 -17.92 25.35 7.18
CA ARG A 698 -18.09 26.67 6.57
C ARG A 698 -19.55 27.06 6.37
N LYS A 699 -20.45 26.09 6.12
CA LYS A 699 -21.89 26.31 5.88
C LYS A 699 -22.78 25.76 7.01
N LYS A 700 -22.24 25.10 8.02
CA LYS A 700 -22.98 24.54 9.16
C LYS A 700 -22.86 25.43 10.39
N THR A 701 -23.93 25.52 11.14
CA THR A 701 -24.08 26.42 12.31
C THR A 701 -23.77 25.71 13.63
N ASP A 702 -22.72 24.88 13.67
CA ASP A 702 -22.33 24.19 14.90
C ASP A 702 -21.24 24.95 15.62
N LEU A 703 -21.66 25.69 16.68
CA LEU A 703 -20.77 26.54 17.45
C LEU A 703 -19.76 25.77 18.29
N GLU A 704 -20.14 24.59 18.83
CA GLU A 704 -19.28 23.77 19.68
C GLU A 704 -18.10 23.24 18.87
N ILE A 705 -18.35 22.72 17.69
CA ILE A 705 -17.31 22.20 16.81
C ILE A 705 -16.34 23.30 16.37
N LEU A 706 -16.86 24.52 16.10
CA LEU A 706 -15.96 25.64 15.76
C LEU A 706 -15.10 26.07 16.95
N ARG A 707 -15.62 26.04 18.19
CA ARG A 707 -14.84 26.29 19.40
C ARG A 707 -13.78 25.21 19.61
N GLU A 708 -14.10 23.94 19.38
CA GLU A 708 -13.13 22.86 19.37
C GLU A 708 -12.01 23.12 18.35
N GLY A 709 -12.37 23.63 17.16
CA GLY A 709 -11.38 24.05 16.14
C GLY A 709 -10.48 25.19 16.64
N VAL A 710 -11.01 26.14 17.39
CA VAL A 710 -10.22 27.20 18.02
C VAL A 710 -9.22 26.59 19.02
N ASP A 711 -9.66 25.68 19.88
CA ASP A 711 -8.78 25.04 20.88
C ASP A 711 -7.63 24.27 20.23
N TRP A 712 -7.88 23.61 19.10
CA TRP A 712 -6.80 22.92 18.37
C TRP A 712 -5.84 23.88 17.67
N ALA A 713 -6.33 25.02 17.17
CA ALA A 713 -5.46 26.05 16.61
C ALA A 713 -4.58 26.69 17.69
N LEU A 714 -5.13 26.95 18.87
CA LEU A 714 -4.39 27.43 20.04
C LEU A 714 -3.35 26.41 20.50
N LYS A 715 -3.70 25.15 20.53
CA LYS A 715 -2.77 24.06 20.86
C LYS A 715 -1.63 23.98 19.84
N ALA A 716 -1.93 24.10 18.56
CA ALA A 716 -0.91 24.12 17.50
C ALA A 716 0.06 25.30 17.68
N GLU A 717 -0.44 26.48 18.04
CA GLU A 717 0.38 27.65 18.34
C GLU A 717 1.30 27.41 19.55
N GLN A 718 0.73 26.95 20.65
CA GLN A 718 1.45 26.71 21.90
C GLN A 718 2.55 25.66 21.71
N ASP A 719 2.22 24.50 21.14
CA ASP A 719 3.17 23.40 20.91
C ASP A 719 4.28 23.82 19.94
N SER A 720 3.94 24.63 18.91
CA SER A 720 4.93 25.17 17.98
C SER A 720 5.87 26.17 18.64
N MET A 721 5.37 27.04 19.52
CA MET A 721 6.19 27.98 20.28
C MET A 721 7.18 27.27 21.20
N ILE A 722 6.76 26.19 21.86
CA ILE A 722 7.65 25.34 22.66
C ILE A 722 8.78 24.78 21.79
N LYS A 723 8.47 24.27 20.59
CA LYS A 723 9.49 23.76 19.67
C LYS A 723 10.45 24.85 19.20
N VAL A 724 9.95 26.07 18.94
CA VAL A 724 10.77 27.22 18.57
C VAL A 724 11.72 27.60 19.71
N GLN A 725 11.23 27.63 20.95
CA GLN A 725 12.05 27.91 22.17
C GLN A 725 13.14 26.85 22.38
N GLN A 726 12.87 25.60 21.95
CA GLN A 726 13.86 24.51 21.90
C GLN A 726 14.86 24.63 20.73
N GLY A 727 14.87 25.73 20.01
CA GLY A 727 15.77 25.99 18.88
C GLY A 727 15.32 25.44 17.52
N LYS A 728 14.13 24.82 17.44
CA LYS A 728 13.58 24.26 16.20
C LYS A 728 12.90 25.35 15.35
N LYS A 729 13.70 26.19 14.69
CA LYS A 729 13.24 27.37 13.94
C LYS A 729 12.25 27.07 12.81
N GLN A 730 12.23 25.85 12.26
CA GLN A 730 11.28 25.44 11.24
C GLN A 730 9.81 25.58 11.66
N TYR A 731 9.52 25.59 12.95
CA TYR A 731 8.15 25.73 13.47
C TYR A 731 7.62 27.18 13.51
N TYR A 732 8.45 28.20 13.23
CA TYR A 732 7.96 29.60 13.14
C TYR A 732 6.78 29.74 12.16
N ARG A 733 6.88 29.07 11.00
CA ARG A 733 5.78 29.08 10.01
C ARG A 733 4.50 28.44 10.54
N THR A 734 4.61 27.40 11.34
CA THR A 734 3.47 26.73 11.95
C THR A 734 2.82 27.62 13.00
N VAL A 735 3.61 28.37 13.82
CA VAL A 735 3.11 29.37 14.75
C VAL A 735 2.27 30.42 14.02
N SER A 736 2.84 31.04 12.99
CA SER A 736 2.16 32.07 12.21
C SER A 736 0.86 31.55 11.57
N ASN A 737 0.89 30.35 11.00
CA ASN A 737 -0.28 29.76 10.40
C ASN A 737 -1.35 29.39 11.44
N ALA A 738 -0.94 28.99 12.65
CA ALA A 738 -1.87 28.70 13.75
C ALA A 738 -2.58 29.97 14.25
N ILE A 739 -1.85 31.06 14.40
CA ILE A 739 -2.41 32.37 14.74
C ILE A 739 -3.47 32.80 13.71
N ILE A 740 -3.17 32.70 12.43
CA ILE A 740 -4.10 33.02 11.34
C ILE A 740 -5.35 32.13 11.40
N GLN A 741 -5.15 30.82 11.60
CA GLN A 741 -6.27 29.88 11.69
C GLN A 741 -7.16 30.16 12.90
N THR A 742 -6.55 30.52 14.03
CA THR A 742 -7.28 30.94 15.25
C THR A 742 -8.12 32.18 14.97
N ALA A 743 -7.54 33.19 14.32
CA ALA A 743 -8.26 34.42 13.94
C ALA A 743 -9.48 34.11 13.06
N MET A 744 -9.30 33.28 12.03
CA MET A 744 -10.36 32.88 11.12
C MET A 744 -11.50 32.12 11.80
N LEU A 745 -11.17 31.19 12.70
CA LEU A 745 -12.15 30.42 13.46
C LEU A 745 -12.92 31.30 14.46
N LEU A 746 -12.24 32.17 15.21
CA LEU A 746 -12.86 33.12 16.14
C LEU A 746 -13.77 34.10 15.42
N GLY A 747 -13.35 34.62 14.26
CA GLY A 747 -14.21 35.47 13.42
C GLY A 747 -15.49 34.74 13.03
N ARG A 748 -15.42 33.45 12.77
CA ARG A 748 -16.58 32.63 12.44
C ARG A 748 -17.50 32.39 13.66
N VAL A 749 -16.91 32.11 14.81
CA VAL A 749 -17.63 31.98 16.10
C VAL A 749 -18.40 33.27 16.40
N ALA A 750 -17.73 34.42 16.27
CA ALA A 750 -18.34 35.74 16.47
C ALA A 750 -19.54 35.95 15.52
N LYS A 751 -19.38 35.60 14.24
CA LYS A 751 -20.47 35.71 13.25
C LYS A 751 -21.65 34.81 13.60
N LEU A 752 -21.44 33.57 14.00
CA LEU A 752 -22.52 32.66 14.37
C LEU A 752 -23.26 33.09 15.62
N ASN A 753 -22.59 33.76 16.54
CA ASN A 753 -23.20 34.42 17.69
C ASN A 753 -23.90 35.75 17.33
N ASN A 754 -24.00 36.10 16.02
CA ASN A 754 -24.48 37.38 15.55
C ASN A 754 -23.79 38.58 16.23
N TYR A 755 -22.48 38.40 16.55
CA TYR A 755 -21.60 39.36 17.23
C TYR A 755 -22.13 39.85 18.62
N LYS A 756 -23.02 39.07 19.24
CA LYS A 756 -23.59 39.43 20.55
C LYS A 756 -22.67 39.15 21.74
N VAL A 757 -21.68 38.28 21.54
CA VAL A 757 -20.71 37.87 22.57
C VAL A 757 -19.44 38.72 22.41
N ILE A 758 -19.29 39.73 23.28
CA ILE A 758 -18.18 40.70 23.19
C ILE A 758 -16.82 40.03 23.38
N GLU A 759 -16.74 39.03 24.27
CA GLU A 759 -15.52 38.28 24.50
C GLU A 759 -15.03 37.58 23.22
N ASP A 760 -15.93 36.93 22.46
CA ASP A 760 -15.58 36.27 21.18
C ASP A 760 -15.10 37.29 20.17
N ASN A 761 -15.74 38.46 20.11
CA ASN A 761 -15.37 39.52 19.18
C ASN A 761 -13.98 40.10 19.54
N THR A 762 -13.71 40.35 20.80
CA THR A 762 -12.42 40.87 21.29
C THR A 762 -11.29 39.90 20.99
N ARG A 763 -11.47 38.61 21.32
CA ARG A 763 -10.50 37.56 21.03
C ARG A 763 -10.24 37.43 19.52
N ALA A 764 -11.28 37.50 18.68
CA ALA A 764 -11.11 37.43 17.23
C ALA A 764 -10.20 38.55 16.73
N ILE A 765 -10.45 39.78 17.17
CA ILE A 765 -9.65 40.96 16.76
C ILE A 765 -8.23 40.85 17.29
N GLU A 766 -8.04 40.38 18.53
CA GLU A 766 -6.72 40.14 19.11
C GLU A 766 -5.89 39.23 18.20
N TYR A 767 -6.46 38.12 17.77
CA TYR A 767 -5.77 37.19 16.91
C TYR A 767 -5.55 37.70 15.48
N TYR A 768 -6.48 38.52 14.95
CA TYR A 768 -6.24 39.22 13.69
C TYR A 768 -5.06 40.20 13.80
N TYR A 769 -5.00 40.99 14.90
CA TYR A 769 -3.90 41.87 15.20
C TYR A 769 -2.58 41.12 15.32
N LYS A 770 -2.57 40.03 16.09
CA LYS A 770 -1.39 39.16 16.30
C LYS A 770 -0.88 38.59 14.98
N GLY A 771 -1.77 38.13 14.09
CA GLY A 771 -1.42 37.62 12.77
C GLY A 771 -0.84 38.65 11.82
N LEU A 772 -1.35 39.85 11.87
CA LEU A 772 -0.86 40.99 11.04
C LEU A 772 0.46 41.55 11.55
N SER A 773 0.71 41.46 12.84
CA SER A 773 1.96 41.95 13.51
C SER A 773 3.10 40.93 13.44
N ASP A 774 2.87 39.72 12.93
CA ASP A 774 3.90 38.69 12.86
C ASP A 774 4.99 39.04 11.85
N SER A 775 6.08 39.63 12.35
CA SER A 775 7.24 40.01 11.55
C SER A 775 8.02 38.81 10.97
N ASN A 776 7.81 37.60 11.52
CA ASN A 776 8.51 36.39 11.07
C ASN A 776 7.88 35.76 9.82
N ASN A 777 6.66 36.13 9.49
CA ASN A 777 5.98 35.58 8.32
C ASN A 777 5.14 36.64 7.55
N VAL A 778 5.86 37.48 6.81
CA VAL A 778 5.22 38.51 5.96
C VAL A 778 4.25 37.92 4.94
N VAL A 779 4.49 36.70 4.49
CA VAL A 779 3.60 36.00 3.54
C VAL A 779 2.29 35.59 4.23
N ALA A 780 2.33 35.12 5.47
CA ALA A 780 1.16 34.79 6.25
C ALA A 780 0.34 36.04 6.59
N ALA A 781 0.97 37.13 6.98
CA ALA A 781 0.33 38.42 7.19
C ALA A 781 -0.36 38.94 5.93
N LYS A 782 0.31 38.87 4.77
CA LYS A 782 -0.29 39.21 3.46
C LYS A 782 -1.49 38.31 3.13
N SER A 783 -1.39 37.02 3.41
CA SER A 783 -2.49 36.07 3.21
C SER A 783 -3.71 36.42 4.08
N LEU A 784 -3.50 36.73 5.36
CA LEU A 784 -4.56 37.17 6.25
C LEU A 784 -5.24 38.46 5.76
N ILE A 785 -4.45 39.43 5.34
CA ILE A 785 -4.97 40.68 4.75
C ILE A 785 -5.78 40.36 3.49
N SER A 786 -5.28 39.51 2.62
CA SER A 786 -5.97 39.12 1.37
C SER A 786 -7.29 38.41 1.62
N HIS A 787 -7.36 37.55 2.66
CA HIS A 787 -8.58 36.83 3.04
C HIS A 787 -9.57 37.68 3.82
N SER A 788 -9.11 38.67 4.57
CA SER A 788 -9.97 39.54 5.40
C SER A 788 -10.38 40.78 4.68
N LYS A 789 -9.63 41.29 3.69
CA LYS A 789 -10.06 42.43 2.86
C LYS A 789 -11.28 42.07 2.02
N GLY A 790 -12.39 42.70 2.33
CA GLY A 790 -13.63 42.49 1.60
C GLY A 790 -14.49 41.31 2.10
N THR A 791 -14.08 40.62 3.17
CA THR A 791 -14.99 39.67 3.82
C THR A 791 -16.00 40.49 4.64
N GLU A 792 -17.27 40.31 4.34
CA GLU A 792 -18.37 40.91 5.09
C GLU A 792 -18.27 40.66 6.59
N ASP A 793 -17.69 39.48 6.95
CA ASP A 793 -17.49 39.02 8.32
C ASP A 793 -16.54 39.91 9.12
N PHE A 794 -15.39 40.26 8.55
CA PHE A 794 -14.39 41.11 9.23
C PHE A 794 -14.91 42.54 9.36
N ASN A 795 -15.48 43.09 8.32
CA ASN A 795 -16.07 44.45 8.36
C ASN A 795 -17.22 44.54 9.36
N THR A 796 -18.05 43.49 9.47
CA THR A 796 -19.14 43.40 10.43
C THR A 796 -18.60 43.28 11.85
N LEU A 797 -17.55 42.50 12.07
CA LEU A 797 -16.88 42.36 13.37
C LEU A 797 -16.37 43.72 13.86
N ILE A 798 -15.67 44.45 13.00
CA ILE A 798 -15.17 45.80 13.30
C ILE A 798 -16.29 46.77 13.60
N LYS A 799 -17.37 46.76 12.83
CA LYS A 799 -18.54 47.61 13.09
C LYS A 799 -19.17 47.33 14.45
N HIS A 800 -19.27 46.03 14.84
CA HIS A 800 -19.75 45.64 16.17
C HIS A 800 -18.82 46.08 17.30
N LEU A 801 -17.51 46.00 17.07
CA LEU A 801 -16.51 46.42 18.04
C LEU A 801 -16.55 47.92 18.25
N VAL A 802 -16.69 48.70 17.18
CA VAL A 802 -16.86 50.15 17.23
C VAL A 802 -18.17 50.54 17.94
N ALA A 803 -19.27 49.85 17.67
CA ALA A 803 -20.56 50.09 18.32
C ALA A 803 -20.54 49.78 19.83
N ASN A 804 -19.64 48.92 20.30
CA ASN A 804 -19.50 48.55 21.71
C ASN A 804 -18.13 49.00 22.29
N TRP A 805 -17.59 50.13 21.81
CA TRP A 805 -16.24 50.60 22.13
C TRP A 805 -15.95 50.72 23.63
N ASP A 806 -16.94 51.08 24.40
CA ASP A 806 -16.82 51.21 25.86
C ASP A 806 -16.56 49.90 26.60
N GLN A 807 -16.88 48.77 25.93
CA GLN A 807 -16.65 47.42 26.47
C GLN A 807 -15.32 46.81 26.00
N VAL A 808 -14.63 47.49 25.09
CA VAL A 808 -13.30 47.06 24.61
C VAL A 808 -12.22 47.34 25.67
N PRO A 809 -11.32 46.41 26.01
CA PRO A 809 -10.28 46.65 26.97
C PRO A 809 -9.45 47.92 26.70
N PRO A 810 -9.06 48.66 27.71
CA PRO A 810 -8.37 49.95 27.54
C PRO A 810 -7.06 49.85 26.77
N GLU A 811 -6.34 48.77 26.86
CA GLU A 811 -5.10 48.48 26.11
C GLU A 811 -5.37 48.43 24.61
N TRP A 812 -6.49 47.93 24.22
CA TRP A 812 -6.91 47.83 22.82
C TRP A 812 -7.35 49.17 22.24
N ARG A 813 -7.99 50.00 23.06
CA ARG A 813 -8.41 51.32 22.64
C ARG A 813 -7.23 52.27 22.32
N ARG A 814 -6.05 52.03 22.93
CA ARG A 814 -4.80 52.77 22.69
C ARG A 814 -4.18 52.48 21.35
N GLU A 815 -4.48 51.34 20.75
CA GLU A 815 -3.95 50.88 19.46
C GLU A 815 -4.90 51.14 18.26
N SER A 816 -5.83 52.07 18.40
CA SER A 816 -6.81 52.39 17.36
C SER A 816 -6.16 52.76 16.00
N ASN A 817 -4.97 53.35 15.98
CA ASN A 817 -4.21 53.64 14.77
C ASN A 817 -3.87 52.43 13.94
N TYR A 818 -3.81 51.26 14.54
CA TYR A 818 -3.53 50.02 13.86
C TYR A 818 -4.77 49.49 13.09
N LEU A 819 -5.95 49.60 13.63
CA LEU A 819 -7.21 49.24 12.98
C LEU A 819 -7.43 50.07 11.72
N VAL A 820 -6.98 51.37 11.73
CA VAL A 820 -6.93 52.21 10.54
C VAL A 820 -5.94 51.70 9.49
N GLY A 821 -4.76 51.21 9.91
CA GLY A 821 -3.74 50.65 9.01
C GLY A 821 -4.16 49.36 8.31
N ILE A 822 -5.15 48.61 8.86
CA ILE A 822 -5.67 47.39 8.22
C ILE A 822 -6.63 47.73 7.04
N GLY A 823 -6.91 48.96 6.77
CA GLY A 823 -7.73 49.40 5.63
C GLY A 823 -9.20 49.62 5.97
N ILE A 824 -9.53 49.83 7.21
CA ILE A 824 -10.79 50.37 7.65
C ILE A 824 -10.65 51.86 7.43
N LYS A 825 -11.18 52.38 6.33
CA LYS A 825 -11.15 53.78 6.03
C LYS A 825 -11.89 54.58 7.12
N ASP A 826 -11.14 55.41 7.75
CA ASP A 826 -11.28 56.69 8.41
C ASP A 826 -12.62 57.11 9.12
N ASN A 827 -13.78 56.60 8.80
CA ASN A 827 -14.99 57.25 9.27
C ASN A 827 -15.76 56.54 10.40
N ALA A 828 -15.43 55.33 10.72
CA ALA A 828 -16.20 54.57 11.71
C ALA A 828 -15.61 54.64 13.14
N ILE A 829 -14.29 54.85 13.28
CA ILE A 829 -13.63 54.91 14.59
C ILE A 829 -13.58 56.33 15.14
N TYR A 830 -13.58 57.35 14.30
CA TYR A 830 -13.50 58.75 14.71
C TYR A 830 -14.87 59.44 14.86
N SER A 831 -15.94 58.78 14.49
CA SER A 831 -17.32 59.28 14.69
C SER A 831 -18.06 58.65 15.87
N ALA A 832 -17.42 57.78 16.62
CA ALA A 832 -17.83 57.28 17.90
C ALA A 832 -16.87 57.81 19.00
#